data_230a923bfe88f363ca1e11a90b6d0641
#
_entry.id   230a923bfe88f363ca1e11a90b6d0641
#
_cell.length_a   1.000
_cell.length_b   1.000
_cell.length_c   1.000
_cell.angle_alpha   90.00
_cell.angle_beta   90.00
_cell.angle_gamma   90.00
#
_symmetry.space_group_name_H-M   'P 1'
#
loop_
_entity.id
_entity.type
_entity.pdbx_description
1 polymer ?
#
loop_
_entity_poly.entity_id
_entity_poly.type
_entity_poly.pdbx_seq_one_letter_code
_entity_poly.pdbx_strand_id
1 'polypeptide(L)'
;MAEKFYLTTAIAYTSSKPHIGNVYEAILADAIVRYKRKKGFDVYFQTGTDEHGQKIQMKAEKNNMTPKQHVDRISDEIKRIYALVDVCYDRFIRTTDPDHIKEVAQVFEKLYRKGDIYKGSYEGNYCVDCESFFTAKDLVDGCCPDCGAKVQLMKEEAYFLKLAPYQQRLIDYIHTHPDFIQPESRKNEMLHNFLATPLPDLCVSRTSYTWGIPVSFDPKHVTYVWIDALLNYITGIGYHCNGPCDDLFVKYWPADMHLIGKDILRFHTIYWPIILMALDLPLPHQIFGHPWVLMNHNKMSKSKGNVIDTDDLVQLFGVDAVRYYVLHEIPFASDGNITYELVCEKSNSDLANTYGNLLNRSMAMGKKYFDGTIGLKPSSALDSELEKLMEQTVEDYMKAMDSFKVADATECVMRLLRASNKYIDDSKPWVLAKDEAEHDSLMSVLYHLFEAIRISAVLLEPIMPRTSASVFKQLNTTQTSFSDLTYGAQKEYHLKEAVVLFKRLDVQKDVLDIVLAKEAKQEEKPGKPLISIDDFDRLELVVGQIVSAEKHPKADKLLVFKVDIQTEIRTIVSGIAKFYHPQDLIGKKVVVVKNLKPIALRGIESHGMLLCASDETDTALELLNVEKMAPGDIVR
;
A
#
# COMPACT_ATOMS: atom_id res chain seq x y z
N MET A 1 16.08 -33.09 2.89
CA MET A 1 14.93 -32.34 2.34
C MET A 1 15.25 -30.87 2.54
N ALA A 2 14.90 -29.97 1.61
CA ALA A 2 15.05 -28.53 1.81
C ALA A 2 14.22 -28.08 3.03
N GLU A 3 14.74 -27.12 3.79
CA GLU A 3 14.01 -26.52 4.90
C GLU A 3 12.82 -25.73 4.34
N LYS A 4 11.63 -25.86 4.97
CA LYS A 4 10.42 -25.15 4.56
C LYS A 4 10.48 -23.68 4.97
N PHE A 5 9.81 -22.82 4.22
CA PHE A 5 9.59 -21.43 4.60
C PHE A 5 8.24 -20.95 4.07
N TYR A 6 7.29 -20.70 4.96
CA TYR A 6 5.97 -20.17 4.63
C TYR A 6 5.86 -18.70 5.01
N LEU A 7 5.77 -17.85 4.01
CA LEU A 7 5.60 -16.42 4.16
C LEU A 7 4.22 -15.99 3.65
N THR A 8 3.55 -15.14 4.41
CA THR A 8 2.31 -14.50 3.97
C THR A 8 2.41 -12.99 4.09
N THR A 9 1.71 -12.27 3.22
CA THR A 9 1.38 -10.85 3.44
C THR A 9 0.00 -10.72 4.05
N ALA A 10 -0.33 -9.52 4.56
CA ALA A 10 -1.75 -9.18 4.71
C ALA A 10 -2.46 -9.27 3.35
N ILE A 11 -3.74 -9.63 3.37
CA ILE A 11 -4.55 -9.63 2.16
C ILE A 11 -5.13 -8.24 1.92
N ALA A 12 -5.02 -7.75 0.68
CA ALA A 12 -5.36 -6.38 0.33
C ALA A 12 -6.88 -6.13 0.37
N TYR A 13 -7.32 -5.09 1.10
CA TYR A 13 -8.73 -4.72 1.15
C TYR A 13 -9.23 -4.12 -0.16
N THR A 14 -10.22 -4.74 -0.81
CA THR A 14 -10.66 -4.41 -2.17
C THR A 14 -11.54 -3.16 -2.29
N SER A 15 -11.32 -2.19 -1.43
CA SER A 15 -12.08 -0.94 -1.48
C SER A 15 -11.67 -0.02 -2.64
N SER A 16 -10.45 -0.14 -3.17
CA SER A 16 -9.95 0.66 -4.31
C SER A 16 -8.62 0.11 -4.84
N LYS A 17 -8.22 0.53 -6.07
CA LYS A 17 -6.89 0.26 -6.64
C LYS A 17 -5.78 0.56 -5.62
N PRO A 18 -4.76 -0.30 -5.41
CA PRO A 18 -3.66 -0.04 -4.49
C PRO A 18 -2.73 1.06 -5.03
N HIS A 19 -2.18 1.87 -4.12
CA HIS A 19 -1.07 2.79 -4.39
C HIS A 19 0.26 2.16 -3.96
N ILE A 20 1.40 2.79 -4.28
CA ILE A 20 2.73 2.23 -4.00
C ILE A 20 2.93 1.84 -2.53
N GLY A 21 2.35 2.56 -1.58
CA GLY A 21 2.42 2.21 -0.16
C GLY A 21 1.73 0.88 0.19
N ASN A 22 0.70 0.48 -0.56
CA ASN A 22 0.07 -0.84 -0.41
C ASN A 22 0.86 -1.93 -1.15
N VAL A 23 1.51 -1.57 -2.27
CA VAL A 23 2.27 -2.52 -3.11
C VAL A 23 3.63 -2.82 -2.49
N TYR A 24 4.17 -1.91 -1.66
CA TYR A 24 5.44 -2.07 -0.95
C TYR A 24 5.52 -3.40 -0.16
N GLU A 25 4.46 -3.75 0.56
CA GLU A 25 4.39 -5.00 1.32
C GLU A 25 4.64 -6.23 0.43
N ALA A 26 3.99 -6.28 -0.73
CA ALA A 26 4.15 -7.38 -1.68
C ALA A 26 5.55 -7.41 -2.31
N ILE A 27 6.15 -6.24 -2.60
CA ILE A 27 7.53 -6.14 -3.11
C ILE A 27 8.53 -6.60 -2.05
N LEU A 28 8.35 -6.21 -0.78
CA LEU A 28 9.20 -6.63 0.33
C LEU A 28 9.11 -8.15 0.56
N ALA A 29 7.89 -8.70 0.55
CA ALA A 29 7.66 -10.12 0.66
C ALA A 29 8.35 -10.90 -0.48
N ASP A 30 8.19 -10.45 -1.73
CA ASP A 30 8.82 -11.07 -2.90
C ASP A 30 10.35 -11.06 -2.83
N ALA A 31 10.95 -9.95 -2.36
CA ALA A 31 12.41 -9.89 -2.17
C ALA A 31 12.91 -10.91 -1.13
N ILE A 32 12.21 -11.06 -0.01
CA ILE A 32 12.52 -12.06 1.03
C ILE A 32 12.34 -13.47 0.47
N VAL A 33 11.27 -13.74 -0.25
CA VAL A 33 10.95 -15.03 -0.86
C VAL A 33 12.02 -15.42 -1.90
N ARG A 34 12.41 -14.50 -2.80
CA ARG A 34 13.48 -14.73 -3.77
C ARG A 34 14.80 -15.05 -3.08
N TYR A 35 15.15 -14.32 -2.03
CA TYR A 35 16.33 -14.60 -1.22
C TYR A 35 16.29 -16.00 -0.60
N LYS A 36 15.18 -16.38 0.05
CA LYS A 36 15.03 -17.70 0.69
C LYS A 36 15.07 -18.83 -0.35
N ARG A 37 14.40 -18.68 -1.50
CA ARG A 37 14.47 -19.64 -2.62
C ARG A 37 15.90 -19.80 -3.13
N LYS A 38 16.63 -18.69 -3.33
CA LYS A 38 18.02 -18.70 -3.78
C LYS A 38 18.95 -19.33 -2.76
N LYS A 39 18.61 -19.27 -1.47
CA LYS A 39 19.31 -19.94 -0.37
C LYS A 39 18.99 -21.44 -0.27
N GLY A 40 18.06 -21.93 -1.07
CA GLY A 40 17.70 -23.35 -1.16
C GLY A 40 16.54 -23.79 -0.27
N PHE A 41 15.78 -22.87 0.32
CA PHE A 41 14.55 -23.19 1.04
C PHE A 41 13.42 -23.61 0.09
N ASP A 42 12.56 -24.50 0.58
CA ASP A 42 11.29 -24.84 -0.05
C ASP A 42 10.24 -23.82 0.40
N VAL A 43 10.05 -22.77 -0.42
CA VAL A 43 9.28 -21.57 -0.04
C VAL A 43 7.88 -21.61 -0.61
N TYR A 44 6.90 -21.33 0.24
CA TYR A 44 5.52 -21.06 -0.16
C TYR A 44 5.14 -19.62 0.22
N PHE A 45 4.73 -18.83 -0.77
CA PHE A 45 4.35 -17.44 -0.60
C PHE A 45 2.87 -17.23 -0.91
N GLN A 46 2.10 -16.81 0.10
CA GLN A 46 0.68 -16.50 -0.03
C GLN A 46 0.43 -15.01 0.15
N THR A 47 -0.38 -14.45 -0.75
CA THR A 47 -1.01 -13.14 -0.65
C THR A 47 -2.46 -13.24 -1.10
N GLY A 48 -3.22 -12.15 -1.15
CA GLY A 48 -4.61 -12.22 -1.58
C GLY A 48 -5.39 -10.93 -1.40
N THR A 49 -6.72 -11.09 -1.40
CA THR A 49 -7.67 -9.99 -1.23
C THR A 49 -8.71 -10.27 -0.16
N ASP A 50 -8.94 -9.26 0.69
CA ASP A 50 -10.06 -9.15 1.61
C ASP A 50 -11.22 -8.45 0.91
N GLU A 51 -12.36 -9.15 0.76
CA GLU A 51 -13.41 -8.81 -0.18
C GLU A 51 -14.78 -8.59 0.46
N HIS A 52 -14.92 -8.76 1.77
CA HIS A 52 -16.17 -8.59 2.48
C HIS A 52 -16.21 -7.27 3.29
N GLY A 53 -17.41 -6.87 3.75
CA GLY A 53 -17.59 -5.75 4.65
C GLY A 53 -18.47 -4.62 4.11
N GLN A 54 -18.89 -3.74 5.04
CA GLN A 54 -19.82 -2.65 4.79
C GLN A 54 -19.28 -1.64 3.76
N LYS A 55 -18.01 -1.29 3.88
CA LYS A 55 -17.38 -0.29 3.00
C LYS A 55 -17.35 -0.73 1.54
N ILE A 56 -17.15 -2.03 1.29
CA ILE A 56 -17.18 -2.61 -0.06
C ILE A 56 -18.60 -2.56 -0.61
N GLN A 57 -19.60 -2.99 0.19
CA GLN A 57 -21.00 -2.92 -0.22
C GLN A 57 -21.40 -1.50 -0.60
N MET A 58 -21.11 -0.51 0.25
CA MET A 58 -21.41 0.91 -0.04
C MET A 58 -20.70 1.44 -1.30
N LYS A 59 -19.45 1.02 -1.55
CA LYS A 59 -18.73 1.43 -2.76
C LYS A 59 -19.27 0.79 -4.02
N ALA A 60 -19.67 -0.46 -3.96
CA ALA A 60 -20.31 -1.16 -5.07
C ALA A 60 -21.64 -0.46 -5.44
N GLU A 61 -22.48 -0.18 -4.45
CA GLU A 61 -23.74 0.55 -4.61
C GLU A 61 -23.53 1.94 -5.24
N LYS A 62 -22.54 2.71 -4.74
CA LYS A 62 -22.18 4.01 -5.30
C LYS A 62 -21.75 3.95 -6.76
N ASN A 63 -21.18 2.84 -7.19
CA ASN A 63 -20.73 2.61 -8.57
C ASN A 63 -21.76 1.88 -9.44
N ASN A 64 -22.99 1.67 -8.95
CA ASN A 64 -24.04 0.89 -9.62
C ASN A 64 -23.59 -0.53 -10.00
N MET A 65 -22.83 -1.19 -9.12
CA MET A 65 -22.31 -2.54 -9.30
C MET A 65 -22.79 -3.44 -8.15
N THR A 66 -22.84 -4.76 -8.39
CA THR A 66 -22.93 -5.70 -7.28
C THR A 66 -21.60 -5.75 -6.51
N PRO A 67 -21.60 -6.06 -5.19
CA PRO A 67 -20.35 -6.23 -4.44
C PRO A 67 -19.40 -7.21 -5.12
N LYS A 68 -19.89 -8.35 -5.62
CA LYS A 68 -19.06 -9.34 -6.34
C LYS A 68 -18.38 -8.76 -7.58
N GLN A 69 -19.11 -8.00 -8.42
CA GLN A 69 -18.52 -7.35 -9.60
C GLN A 69 -17.44 -6.32 -9.20
N HIS A 70 -17.68 -5.59 -8.09
CA HIS A 70 -16.72 -4.61 -7.60
C HIS A 70 -15.42 -5.29 -7.15
N VAL A 71 -15.51 -6.34 -6.31
CA VAL A 71 -14.31 -7.02 -5.79
C VAL A 71 -13.57 -7.80 -6.87
N ASP A 72 -14.26 -8.39 -7.85
CA ASP A 72 -13.63 -9.05 -9.00
C ASP A 72 -12.74 -8.07 -9.76
N ARG A 73 -13.28 -6.89 -10.10
CA ARG A 73 -12.54 -5.85 -10.81
C ARG A 73 -11.30 -5.38 -10.02
N ILE A 74 -11.45 -5.15 -8.71
CA ILE A 74 -10.33 -4.66 -7.89
C ILE A 74 -9.29 -5.75 -7.65
N SER A 75 -9.72 -7.01 -7.45
CA SER A 75 -8.82 -8.14 -7.31
C SER A 75 -7.96 -8.36 -8.57
N ASP A 76 -8.57 -8.28 -9.76
CA ASP A 76 -7.84 -8.38 -11.01
C ASP A 76 -6.85 -7.22 -11.20
N GLU A 77 -7.20 -6.01 -10.79
CA GLU A 77 -6.31 -4.86 -10.81
C GLU A 77 -5.12 -5.02 -9.85
N ILE A 78 -5.34 -5.59 -8.65
CA ILE A 78 -4.26 -5.89 -7.70
C ILE A 78 -3.31 -6.93 -8.30
N LYS A 79 -3.83 -8.02 -8.87
CA LYS A 79 -2.99 -9.04 -9.54
C LYS A 79 -2.18 -8.45 -10.69
N ARG A 80 -2.79 -7.57 -11.50
CA ARG A 80 -2.10 -6.86 -12.58
C ARG A 80 -0.95 -6.00 -12.06
N ILE A 81 -1.17 -5.25 -10.97
CA ILE A 81 -0.13 -4.41 -10.38
C ILE A 81 0.99 -5.26 -9.75
N TYR A 82 0.66 -6.39 -9.10
CA TYR A 82 1.68 -7.29 -8.57
C TYR A 82 2.53 -7.89 -9.70
N ALA A 83 1.90 -8.30 -10.81
CA ALA A 83 2.64 -8.75 -11.99
C ALA A 83 3.48 -7.62 -12.62
N LEU A 84 3.00 -6.37 -12.62
CA LEU A 84 3.73 -5.21 -13.14
C LEU A 84 5.06 -4.99 -12.39
N VAL A 85 5.11 -5.25 -11.08
CA VAL A 85 6.29 -5.08 -10.24
C VAL A 85 7.04 -6.40 -9.95
N ASP A 86 6.80 -7.44 -10.75
CA ASP A 86 7.44 -8.77 -10.68
C ASP A 86 7.27 -9.49 -9.34
N VAL A 87 6.15 -9.33 -8.66
CA VAL A 87 5.82 -10.10 -7.46
C VAL A 87 5.37 -11.51 -7.84
N CYS A 88 6.07 -12.53 -7.34
CA CYS A 88 5.85 -13.96 -7.65
C CYS A 88 5.36 -14.72 -6.42
N TYR A 89 4.04 -14.81 -6.28
CA TYR A 89 3.37 -15.60 -5.23
C TYR A 89 2.98 -16.99 -5.72
N ASP A 90 2.83 -17.94 -4.78
CA ASP A 90 2.38 -19.31 -5.06
C ASP A 90 0.84 -19.40 -4.94
N ARG A 91 0.24 -18.65 -4.00
CA ARG A 91 -1.23 -18.56 -3.83
C ARG A 91 -1.67 -17.10 -3.75
N PHE A 92 -2.70 -16.78 -4.52
CA PHE A 92 -3.49 -15.57 -4.35
C PHE A 92 -4.88 -15.97 -3.87
N ILE A 93 -5.10 -15.88 -2.55
CA ILE A 93 -6.38 -16.23 -1.93
C ILE A 93 -7.35 -15.06 -1.98
N ARG A 94 -8.64 -15.36 -2.16
CA ARG A 94 -9.73 -14.38 -2.06
C ARG A 94 -10.67 -14.80 -0.93
N THR A 95 -11.12 -13.90 -0.08
CA THR A 95 -12.09 -14.26 0.96
C THR A 95 -13.45 -14.66 0.38
N THR A 96 -13.70 -14.40 -0.90
CA THR A 96 -14.85 -14.92 -1.66
C THR A 96 -14.62 -16.29 -2.29
N ASP A 97 -13.46 -16.94 -2.12
CA ASP A 97 -13.23 -18.31 -2.59
C ASP A 97 -14.14 -19.27 -1.83
N PRO A 98 -14.82 -20.23 -2.51
CA PRO A 98 -15.82 -21.11 -1.87
C PRO A 98 -15.26 -21.99 -0.75
N ASP A 99 -14.02 -22.45 -0.87
CA ASP A 99 -13.30 -23.21 0.15
C ASP A 99 -13.07 -22.37 1.40
N HIS A 100 -12.62 -21.13 1.24
CA HIS A 100 -12.44 -20.20 2.35
C HIS A 100 -13.77 -19.91 3.07
N ILE A 101 -14.82 -19.54 2.33
CA ILE A 101 -16.16 -19.27 2.90
C ILE A 101 -16.65 -20.44 3.74
N LYS A 102 -16.52 -21.66 3.22
CA LYS A 102 -16.93 -22.88 3.91
C LYS A 102 -16.19 -23.07 5.23
N GLU A 103 -14.87 -22.93 5.21
CA GLU A 103 -14.06 -23.17 6.41
C GLU A 103 -14.28 -22.08 7.47
N VAL A 104 -14.43 -20.80 7.07
CA VAL A 104 -14.76 -19.70 8.00
C VAL A 104 -16.10 -19.95 8.70
N ALA A 105 -17.14 -20.36 7.96
CA ALA A 105 -18.44 -20.68 8.55
C ALA A 105 -18.34 -21.84 9.56
N GLN A 106 -17.57 -22.88 9.25
CA GLN A 106 -17.35 -24.02 10.13
C GLN A 106 -16.53 -23.66 11.38
N VAL A 107 -15.49 -22.82 11.23
CA VAL A 107 -14.70 -22.31 12.36
C VAL A 107 -15.58 -21.49 13.30
N PHE A 108 -16.41 -20.59 12.76
CA PHE A 108 -17.34 -19.81 13.58
C PHE A 108 -18.28 -20.69 14.38
N GLU A 109 -18.88 -21.71 13.75
CA GLU A 109 -19.76 -22.65 14.41
C GLU A 109 -19.04 -23.51 15.48
N LYS A 110 -17.82 -23.96 15.19
CA LYS A 110 -16.97 -24.71 16.15
C LYS A 110 -16.68 -23.89 17.41
N LEU A 111 -16.27 -22.63 17.25
CA LEU A 111 -15.98 -21.73 18.36
C LEU A 111 -17.26 -21.39 19.17
N TYR A 112 -18.40 -21.26 18.49
CA TYR A 112 -19.68 -21.07 19.15
C TYR A 112 -20.09 -22.31 19.97
N ARG A 113 -19.99 -23.51 19.42
CA ARG A 113 -20.28 -24.77 20.13
C ARG A 113 -19.33 -25.02 21.30
N LYS A 114 -18.07 -24.59 21.19
CA LYS A 114 -17.05 -24.65 22.26
C LYS A 114 -17.36 -23.65 23.38
N GLY A 115 -18.17 -22.63 23.12
CA GLY A 115 -18.52 -21.57 24.07
C GLY A 115 -17.49 -20.43 24.12
N ASP A 116 -16.53 -20.39 23.18
CA ASP A 116 -15.61 -19.27 22.99
C ASP A 116 -16.31 -18.10 22.29
N ILE A 117 -17.30 -18.37 21.45
CA ILE A 117 -18.20 -17.37 20.88
C ILE A 117 -19.56 -17.46 21.59
N TYR A 118 -20.16 -16.31 21.89
CA TYR A 118 -21.48 -16.20 22.50
C TYR A 118 -22.28 -15.04 21.91
N LYS A 119 -23.61 -15.07 22.03
CA LYS A 119 -24.51 -14.03 21.54
C LYS A 119 -24.76 -12.96 22.61
N GLY A 120 -24.66 -11.70 22.23
CA GLY A 120 -24.87 -10.57 23.13
C GLY A 120 -25.40 -9.34 22.39
N SER A 121 -25.44 -8.19 23.05
CA SER A 121 -25.74 -6.91 22.43
C SER A 121 -24.59 -5.93 22.68
N TYR A 122 -24.28 -5.14 21.68
CA TYR A 122 -23.25 -4.12 21.77
C TYR A 122 -23.83 -2.74 21.47
N GLU A 123 -23.38 -1.76 22.24
CA GLU A 123 -23.61 -0.35 21.99
C GLU A 123 -22.25 0.36 22.05
N GLY A 124 -21.83 0.99 20.96
CA GLY A 124 -20.52 1.65 20.91
C GLY A 124 -20.32 2.52 19.68
N ASN A 125 -19.22 3.27 19.68
CA ASN A 125 -18.84 4.15 18.59
C ASN A 125 -18.17 3.35 17.49
N TYR A 126 -18.84 3.24 16.35
CA TYR A 126 -18.36 2.47 15.19
C TYR A 126 -17.74 3.37 14.13
N CYS A 127 -16.53 3.05 13.70
CA CYS A 127 -15.88 3.65 12.55
C CYS A 127 -16.13 2.80 11.31
N VAL A 128 -16.86 3.34 10.33
CA VAL A 128 -17.16 2.63 9.07
C VAL A 128 -15.88 2.44 8.22
N ASP A 129 -14.95 3.38 8.29
CA ASP A 129 -13.72 3.33 7.49
C ASP A 129 -12.72 2.27 7.96
N CYS A 130 -12.62 2.06 9.26
CA CYS A 130 -11.76 1.03 9.87
C CYS A 130 -12.53 -0.25 10.19
N GLU A 131 -13.86 -0.23 10.03
CA GLU A 131 -14.77 -1.32 10.42
C GLU A 131 -14.55 -1.77 11.88
N SER A 132 -14.30 -0.82 12.77
CA SER A 132 -13.93 -1.07 14.17
C SER A 132 -14.78 -0.28 15.15
N PHE A 133 -15.03 -0.90 16.31
CA PHE A 133 -15.67 -0.22 17.43
C PHE A 133 -14.63 0.37 18.39
N PHE A 134 -14.99 1.52 18.96
CA PHE A 134 -14.18 2.23 19.93
C PHE A 134 -15.02 2.61 21.15
N THR A 135 -14.42 2.59 22.33
CA THR A 135 -15.04 3.18 23.52
C THR A 135 -14.99 4.71 23.42
N ALA A 136 -15.84 5.40 24.18
CA ALA A 136 -15.81 6.87 24.18
C ALA A 136 -14.46 7.46 24.65
N LYS A 137 -13.67 6.69 25.42
CA LYS A 137 -12.34 7.09 25.90
C LYS A 137 -11.26 6.96 24.81
N ASP A 138 -11.48 6.11 23.83
CA ASP A 138 -10.51 5.85 22.76
C ASP A 138 -10.61 6.89 21.63
N LEU A 139 -11.70 7.69 21.61
CA LEU A 139 -11.92 8.67 20.56
C LEU A 139 -11.05 9.92 20.74
N VAL A 140 -10.53 10.43 19.63
CA VAL A 140 -9.83 11.72 19.57
C VAL A 140 -10.79 12.74 18.97
N ASP A 141 -11.21 13.73 19.75
CA ASP A 141 -12.20 14.76 19.36
C ASP A 141 -13.50 14.18 18.76
N GLY A 142 -13.96 13.02 19.27
CA GLY A 142 -15.15 12.33 18.78
C GLY A 142 -14.96 11.61 17.45
N CYS A 143 -13.72 11.44 17.00
CA CYS A 143 -13.32 10.75 15.77
C CYS A 143 -12.53 9.46 16.08
N CYS A 144 -12.45 8.59 15.09
CA CYS A 144 -11.66 7.38 15.14
C CYS A 144 -10.17 7.68 15.37
N PRO A 145 -9.51 7.05 16.35
CA PRO A 145 -8.09 7.29 16.64
C PRO A 145 -7.17 6.81 15.50
N ASP A 146 -7.61 5.82 14.71
CA ASP A 146 -6.78 5.19 13.68
C ASP A 146 -6.80 5.97 12.35
N CYS A 147 -7.99 6.47 11.93
CA CYS A 147 -8.14 7.11 10.62
C CYS A 147 -8.65 8.54 10.65
N GLY A 148 -9.07 9.04 11.82
CA GLY A 148 -9.64 10.40 11.99
C GLY A 148 -11.07 10.58 11.46
N ALA A 149 -11.73 9.51 10.97
CA ALA A 149 -13.11 9.58 10.50
C ALA A 149 -14.11 9.74 11.66
N LYS A 150 -15.25 10.38 11.40
CA LYS A 150 -16.33 10.46 12.37
C LYS A 150 -16.90 9.09 12.67
N VAL A 151 -17.08 8.76 13.95
CA VAL A 151 -17.71 7.53 14.39
C VAL A 151 -19.22 7.70 14.55
N GLN A 152 -19.97 6.60 14.46
CA GLN A 152 -21.40 6.54 14.63
C GLN A 152 -21.72 5.69 15.86
N LEU A 153 -22.64 6.16 16.73
CA LEU A 153 -23.13 5.32 17.82
C LEU A 153 -24.02 4.23 17.21
N MET A 154 -23.63 2.98 17.40
CA MET A 154 -24.40 1.81 16.93
C MET A 154 -24.78 0.93 18.11
N LYS A 155 -26.01 0.44 18.07
CA LYS A 155 -26.51 -0.61 18.98
C LYS A 155 -26.99 -1.77 18.14
N GLU A 156 -26.35 -2.92 18.33
CA GLU A 156 -26.57 -4.09 17.48
C GLU A 156 -26.53 -5.37 18.32
N GLU A 157 -27.38 -6.33 17.99
CA GLU A 157 -27.21 -7.70 18.44
C GLU A 157 -26.05 -8.33 17.68
N ALA A 158 -25.13 -8.95 18.37
CA ALA A 158 -23.92 -9.50 17.74
C ALA A 158 -23.40 -10.74 18.50
N TYR A 159 -22.50 -11.46 17.85
CA TYR A 159 -21.70 -12.50 18.48
C TYR A 159 -20.35 -11.95 18.91
N PHE A 160 -19.84 -12.47 20.04
CA PHE A 160 -18.59 -12.03 20.66
C PHE A 160 -17.66 -13.21 20.90
N LEU A 161 -16.37 -13.05 20.54
CA LEU A 161 -15.29 -13.95 20.89
C LEU A 161 -14.67 -13.55 22.21
N LYS A 162 -14.60 -14.47 23.17
CA LYS A 162 -13.94 -14.27 24.46
C LYS A 162 -12.43 -14.19 24.28
N LEU A 163 -11.83 -13.06 24.65
CA LEU A 163 -10.38 -12.86 24.56
C LEU A 163 -9.67 -13.07 25.90
N ALA A 164 -10.30 -12.68 27.01
CA ALA A 164 -9.72 -12.74 28.33
C ALA A 164 -9.19 -14.12 28.75
N PRO A 165 -9.83 -15.27 28.45
CA PRO A 165 -9.32 -16.60 28.80
C PRO A 165 -7.96 -16.93 28.17
N TYR A 166 -7.62 -16.31 27.04
CA TYR A 166 -6.41 -16.57 26.27
C TYR A 166 -5.30 -15.54 26.50
N GLN A 167 -5.62 -14.38 27.12
CA GLN A 167 -4.71 -13.25 27.24
C GLN A 167 -3.41 -13.60 27.95
N GLN A 168 -3.47 -14.26 29.13
CA GLN A 168 -2.25 -14.60 29.87
C GLN A 168 -1.37 -15.58 29.09
N ARG A 169 -1.97 -16.59 28.45
CA ARG A 169 -1.26 -17.55 27.59
C ARG A 169 -0.56 -16.85 26.42
N LEU A 170 -1.18 -15.80 25.84
CA LEU A 170 -0.56 -15.01 24.79
C LEU A 170 0.62 -14.18 25.31
N ILE A 171 0.47 -13.53 26.47
CA ILE A 171 1.56 -12.77 27.12
C ILE A 171 2.75 -13.67 27.40
N ASP A 172 2.52 -14.85 27.98
CA ASP A 172 3.57 -15.83 28.28
C ASP A 172 4.27 -16.30 27.00
N TYR A 173 3.50 -16.51 25.92
CA TYR A 173 4.07 -16.87 24.62
C TYR A 173 4.96 -15.78 24.05
N ILE A 174 4.54 -14.50 24.09
CA ILE A 174 5.34 -13.36 23.61
C ILE A 174 6.65 -13.24 24.40
N HIS A 175 6.63 -13.48 25.72
CA HIS A 175 7.83 -13.42 26.55
C HIS A 175 8.81 -14.58 26.30
N THR A 176 8.29 -15.77 26.02
CA THR A 176 9.12 -16.97 25.74
C THR A 176 9.60 -17.06 24.30
N HIS A 177 9.01 -16.27 23.39
CA HIS A 177 9.36 -16.20 21.97
C HIS A 177 9.70 -14.76 21.57
N PRO A 178 10.94 -14.29 21.87
CA PRO A 178 11.32 -12.87 21.73
C PRO A 178 11.19 -12.34 20.29
N ASP A 179 11.30 -13.22 19.29
CA ASP A 179 11.20 -12.88 17.86
C ASP A 179 9.79 -12.98 17.30
N PHE A 180 8.80 -13.37 18.11
CA PHE A 180 7.41 -13.54 17.66
C PHE A 180 6.83 -12.26 17.06
N ILE A 181 7.11 -11.08 17.66
CA ILE A 181 6.66 -9.78 17.14
C ILE A 181 7.89 -8.92 16.83
N GLN A 182 8.03 -8.54 15.56
CA GLN A 182 9.11 -7.69 15.09
C GLN A 182 8.58 -6.47 14.33
N PRO A 183 9.27 -5.32 14.35
CA PRO A 183 10.43 -4.95 15.19
C PRO A 183 10.10 -4.92 16.71
N GLU A 184 11.12 -4.95 17.55
CA GLU A 184 10.96 -4.97 19.01
C GLU A 184 10.12 -3.81 19.57
N SER A 185 10.20 -2.64 18.95
CA SER A 185 9.36 -1.48 19.27
C SER A 185 7.87 -1.80 19.17
N ARG A 186 7.48 -2.64 18.21
CA ARG A 186 6.09 -3.09 18.00
C ARG A 186 5.65 -4.11 19.05
N LYS A 187 6.55 -5.01 19.45
CA LYS A 187 6.30 -5.92 20.59
C LYS A 187 6.00 -5.13 21.86
N ASN A 188 6.83 -4.14 22.14
CA ASN A 188 6.67 -3.30 23.33
C ASN A 188 5.36 -2.49 23.29
N GLU A 189 4.98 -1.96 22.12
CA GLU A 189 3.70 -1.28 21.91
C GLU A 189 2.52 -2.20 22.25
N MET A 190 2.52 -3.45 21.76
CA MET A 190 1.44 -4.39 22.03
C MET A 190 1.34 -4.78 23.49
N LEU A 191 2.46 -5.06 24.14
CA LEU A 191 2.49 -5.43 25.56
C LEU A 191 2.02 -4.29 26.48
N HIS A 192 2.49 -3.05 26.24
CA HIS A 192 2.22 -1.94 27.16
C HIS A 192 0.87 -1.26 26.88
N ASN A 193 0.46 -1.12 25.61
CA ASN A 193 -0.73 -0.35 25.27
C ASN A 193 -2.01 -1.21 25.22
N PHE A 194 -1.90 -2.51 24.90
CA PHE A 194 -3.07 -3.35 24.68
C PHE A 194 -3.18 -4.52 25.66
N LEU A 195 -2.07 -5.19 25.98
CA LEU A 195 -2.08 -6.38 26.82
C LEU A 195 -1.88 -6.09 28.32
N ALA A 196 -1.58 -4.85 28.71
CA ALA A 196 -1.42 -4.45 30.10
C ALA A 196 -2.76 -4.40 30.87
N THR A 197 -3.89 -4.34 30.18
CA THR A 197 -5.24 -4.33 30.76
C THR A 197 -6.05 -5.52 30.25
N PRO A 198 -7.11 -5.97 30.97
CA PRO A 198 -7.97 -7.04 30.47
C PRO A 198 -8.54 -6.70 29.09
N LEU A 199 -8.39 -7.62 28.14
CA LEU A 199 -8.93 -7.48 26.80
C LEU A 199 -10.47 -7.56 26.83
N PRO A 200 -11.18 -6.60 26.21
CA PRO A 200 -12.61 -6.74 25.97
C PRO A 200 -12.88 -7.82 24.93
N ASP A 201 -14.02 -8.48 25.01
CA ASP A 201 -14.42 -9.47 24.03
C ASP A 201 -14.59 -8.84 22.65
N LEU A 202 -14.15 -9.57 21.62
CA LEU A 202 -14.19 -9.11 20.24
C LEU A 202 -15.56 -9.38 19.62
N CYS A 203 -16.22 -8.34 19.12
CA CYS A 203 -17.43 -8.50 18.32
C CYS A 203 -17.08 -9.14 16.96
N VAL A 204 -17.69 -10.30 16.66
CA VAL A 204 -17.33 -11.16 15.52
C VAL A 204 -18.45 -11.36 14.51
N SER A 205 -19.56 -10.63 14.62
CA SER A 205 -20.63 -10.64 13.62
C SER A 205 -21.26 -9.27 13.44
N ARG A 206 -22.03 -9.11 12.34
CA ARG A 206 -22.77 -7.89 12.01
C ARG A 206 -24.14 -8.25 11.44
N THR A 207 -25.11 -7.32 11.66
CA THR A 207 -26.44 -7.35 11.02
C THR A 207 -26.69 -6.12 10.15
N SER A 208 -25.83 -5.11 10.24
CA SER A 208 -25.95 -3.80 9.57
C SER A 208 -25.69 -3.84 8.07
N TYR A 209 -25.10 -4.92 7.54
CA TYR A 209 -24.85 -5.14 6.12
C TYR A 209 -24.96 -6.64 5.80
N THR A 210 -25.08 -6.97 4.50
CA THR A 210 -25.31 -8.34 4.03
C THR A 210 -24.15 -8.93 3.23
N TRP A 211 -23.18 -8.12 2.83
CA TRP A 211 -22.02 -8.58 2.08
C TRP A 211 -20.92 -9.12 3.02
N GLY A 212 -21.02 -10.39 3.33
CA GLY A 212 -20.13 -11.14 4.23
C GLY A 212 -20.52 -12.62 4.25
N ILE A 213 -19.75 -13.43 4.99
CA ILE A 213 -20.02 -14.86 5.15
C ILE A 213 -21.17 -15.04 6.17
N PRO A 214 -22.30 -15.63 5.80
CA PRO A 214 -23.43 -15.83 6.73
C PRO A 214 -23.05 -16.75 7.88
N VAL A 215 -23.50 -16.44 9.09
CA VAL A 215 -23.44 -17.37 10.23
C VAL A 215 -24.41 -18.52 9.98
N SER A 216 -23.90 -19.76 9.88
CA SER A 216 -24.64 -20.95 9.40
C SER A 216 -25.93 -21.23 10.15
N PHE A 217 -25.96 -20.99 11.46
CA PHE A 217 -27.09 -21.25 12.36
C PHE A 217 -27.93 -19.99 12.69
N ASP A 218 -27.49 -18.78 12.25
CA ASP A 218 -28.21 -17.52 12.41
C ASP A 218 -27.97 -16.60 11.19
N PRO A 219 -28.66 -16.85 10.06
CA PRO A 219 -28.39 -16.16 8.78
C PRO A 219 -28.69 -14.66 8.78
N LYS A 220 -29.24 -14.09 9.86
CA LYS A 220 -29.38 -12.63 10.02
C LYS A 220 -28.04 -11.94 10.26
N HIS A 221 -27.04 -12.71 10.70
CA HIS A 221 -25.69 -12.24 10.96
C HIS A 221 -24.74 -12.66 9.85
N VAL A 222 -23.83 -11.78 9.49
CA VAL A 222 -22.64 -12.12 8.71
C VAL A 222 -21.41 -12.09 9.62
N THR A 223 -20.43 -12.93 9.31
CA THR A 223 -19.16 -12.97 10.02
C THR A 223 -18.45 -11.61 9.88
N TYR A 224 -17.88 -11.12 10.97
CA TYR A 224 -17.10 -9.89 10.98
C TYR A 224 -15.81 -10.03 10.15
N VAL A 225 -15.52 -9.01 9.37
CA VAL A 225 -14.44 -9.00 8.37
C VAL A 225 -13.09 -9.49 8.90
N TRP A 226 -12.73 -9.16 10.15
CA TRP A 226 -11.42 -9.55 10.68
C TRP A 226 -11.30 -11.03 11.04
N ILE A 227 -12.36 -11.68 11.53
CA ILE A 227 -12.29 -13.16 11.74
C ILE A 227 -12.30 -13.90 10.41
N ASP A 228 -13.04 -13.37 9.43
CA ASP A 228 -13.02 -13.83 8.05
C ASP A 228 -11.63 -13.69 7.45
N ALA A 229 -11.10 -12.46 7.38
CA ALA A 229 -9.81 -12.17 6.77
C ALA A 229 -8.64 -12.94 7.41
N LEU A 230 -8.56 -13.02 8.75
CA LEU A 230 -7.43 -13.69 9.42
C LEU A 230 -7.34 -15.18 9.15
N LEU A 231 -8.47 -15.86 8.92
CA LEU A 231 -8.48 -17.28 8.60
C LEU A 231 -7.88 -17.62 7.22
N ASN A 232 -7.67 -16.62 6.34
CA ASN A 232 -7.02 -16.84 5.05
C ASN A 232 -5.68 -17.56 5.16
N TYR A 233 -4.90 -17.26 6.21
CA TYR A 233 -3.54 -17.78 6.39
C TYR A 233 -3.48 -19.30 6.53
N ILE A 234 -4.56 -19.92 6.96
CA ILE A 234 -4.65 -21.38 7.07
C ILE A 234 -5.54 -21.97 5.97
N THR A 235 -6.63 -21.32 5.60
CA THR A 235 -7.53 -21.86 4.55
C THR A 235 -6.87 -21.88 3.18
N GLY A 236 -6.00 -20.91 2.89
CA GLY A 236 -5.27 -20.83 1.62
C GLY A 236 -4.25 -21.94 1.38
N ILE A 237 -3.89 -22.68 2.42
CA ILE A 237 -3.02 -23.86 2.37
C ILE A 237 -3.76 -25.16 2.71
N GLY A 238 -5.12 -25.13 2.74
CA GLY A 238 -5.93 -26.33 2.89
C GLY A 238 -6.16 -26.76 4.34
N TYR A 239 -6.36 -25.80 5.26
CA TYR A 239 -6.91 -26.12 6.58
C TYR A 239 -8.37 -26.51 6.47
N HIS A 240 -8.75 -27.62 7.10
CA HIS A 240 -10.12 -28.08 7.23
C HIS A 240 -10.53 -28.18 8.69
N CYS A 241 -11.59 -27.46 9.05
CA CYS A 241 -12.11 -27.43 10.41
C CYS A 241 -12.66 -28.78 10.86
N ASN A 242 -13.26 -29.53 9.93
CA ASN A 242 -13.88 -30.83 10.15
C ASN A 242 -13.28 -31.86 9.17
N GLY A 243 -12.21 -32.53 9.58
CA GLY A 243 -11.54 -33.55 8.78
C GLY A 243 -10.04 -33.38 8.69
N PRO A 244 -9.37 -34.22 7.90
CA PRO A 244 -7.93 -34.07 7.66
C PRO A 244 -7.65 -32.84 6.81
N CYS A 245 -6.61 -32.10 7.16
CA CYS A 245 -6.11 -30.98 6.37
C CYS A 245 -5.32 -31.47 5.15
N ASP A 246 -5.18 -30.60 4.14
CA ASP A 246 -4.41 -30.89 2.94
C ASP A 246 -2.90 -30.98 3.22
N ASP A 247 -2.18 -31.63 2.31
CA ASP A 247 -0.72 -31.80 2.42
C ASP A 247 0.04 -30.48 2.54
N LEU A 248 -0.47 -29.40 1.91
CA LEU A 248 0.14 -28.06 2.02
C LEU A 248 0.06 -27.52 3.45
N PHE A 249 -1.09 -27.68 4.11
CA PHE A 249 -1.23 -27.27 5.51
C PHE A 249 -0.29 -28.09 6.42
N VAL A 250 -0.30 -29.40 6.26
CA VAL A 250 0.57 -30.30 7.05
C VAL A 250 2.06 -29.96 6.86
N LYS A 251 2.45 -29.58 5.64
CA LYS A 251 3.83 -29.25 5.29
C LYS A 251 4.24 -27.86 5.79
N TYR A 252 3.41 -26.84 5.58
CA TYR A 252 3.84 -25.45 5.74
C TYR A 252 3.36 -24.78 7.04
N TRP A 253 2.25 -25.24 7.66
CA TRP A 253 1.85 -24.66 8.92
C TRP A 253 2.69 -25.21 10.10
N PRO A 254 3.09 -24.39 11.10
CA PRO A 254 2.87 -22.95 11.23
C PRO A 254 3.70 -22.12 10.24
N ALA A 255 3.17 -20.92 9.90
CA ALA A 255 3.87 -19.96 9.07
C ALA A 255 5.17 -19.49 9.72
N ASP A 256 6.22 -19.35 8.91
CA ASP A 256 7.49 -18.79 9.36
C ASP A 256 7.41 -17.28 9.54
N MET A 257 6.62 -16.60 8.67
CA MET A 257 6.43 -15.15 8.78
C MET A 257 5.06 -14.71 8.27
N HIS A 258 4.38 -13.90 9.06
CA HIS A 258 3.34 -12.99 8.61
C HIS A 258 3.93 -11.58 8.47
N LEU A 259 4.09 -11.11 7.22
CA LEU A 259 4.54 -9.77 6.90
C LEU A 259 3.32 -8.87 6.73
N ILE A 260 3.16 -7.85 7.55
CA ILE A 260 1.95 -7.04 7.61
C ILE A 260 2.29 -5.56 7.83
N GLY A 261 1.38 -4.66 7.44
CA GLY A 261 1.49 -3.25 7.80
C GLY A 261 1.34 -3.01 9.31
N LYS A 262 2.09 -2.07 9.86
CA LYS A 262 2.06 -1.74 11.29
C LYS A 262 0.69 -1.29 11.80
N ASP A 263 -0.17 -0.79 10.93
CA ASP A 263 -1.53 -0.32 11.24
C ASP A 263 -2.52 -1.44 11.57
N ILE A 264 -2.23 -2.67 11.13
CA ILE A 264 -3.06 -3.85 11.43
C ILE A 264 -2.38 -4.82 12.41
N LEU A 265 -1.33 -4.34 13.09
CA LEU A 265 -0.53 -5.16 14.01
C LEU A 265 -1.36 -5.77 15.13
N ARG A 266 -2.28 -5.00 15.76
CA ARG A 266 -3.14 -5.48 16.84
C ARG A 266 -3.98 -6.69 16.43
N PHE A 267 -4.50 -6.70 15.22
CA PHE A 267 -5.31 -7.82 14.71
C PHE A 267 -4.47 -9.11 14.55
N HIS A 268 -3.23 -8.97 14.12
CA HIS A 268 -2.33 -10.10 13.85
C HIS A 268 -1.58 -10.60 15.09
N THR A 269 -1.30 -9.72 16.06
CA THR A 269 -0.53 -10.09 17.26
C THR A 269 -1.38 -10.42 18.48
N ILE A 270 -2.66 -10.04 18.47
CA ILE A 270 -3.61 -10.30 19.55
C ILE A 270 -4.75 -11.20 19.09
N TYR A 271 -5.55 -10.76 18.13
CA TYR A 271 -6.77 -11.50 17.74
C TYR A 271 -6.44 -12.79 17.01
N TRP A 272 -5.53 -12.76 16.04
CA TRP A 272 -5.13 -13.95 15.30
C TRP A 272 -4.54 -15.06 16.18
N PRO A 273 -3.55 -14.80 17.05
CA PRO A 273 -3.05 -15.80 17.99
C PRO A 273 -4.13 -16.37 18.90
N ILE A 274 -5.06 -15.53 19.39
CA ILE A 274 -6.16 -16.00 20.24
C ILE A 274 -7.12 -16.91 19.46
N ILE A 275 -7.45 -16.59 18.21
CA ILE A 275 -8.25 -17.45 17.34
C ILE A 275 -7.55 -18.80 17.14
N LEU A 276 -6.26 -18.81 16.86
CA LEU A 276 -5.46 -20.05 16.73
C LEU A 276 -5.43 -20.85 18.03
N MET A 277 -5.24 -20.20 19.17
CA MET A 277 -5.30 -20.85 20.49
C MET A 277 -6.68 -21.45 20.77
N ALA A 278 -7.76 -20.77 20.37
CA ALA A 278 -9.12 -21.27 20.52
C ALA A 278 -9.41 -22.45 19.59
N LEU A 279 -8.69 -22.56 18.47
CA LEU A 279 -8.75 -23.69 17.54
C LEU A 279 -7.77 -24.81 17.89
N ASP A 280 -6.98 -24.65 18.94
CA ASP A 280 -5.90 -25.57 19.36
C ASP A 280 -4.82 -25.76 18.27
N LEU A 281 -4.55 -24.69 17.48
CA LEU A 281 -3.53 -24.67 16.45
C LEU A 281 -2.23 -23.99 16.95
N PRO A 282 -1.06 -24.38 16.43
CA PRO A 282 0.20 -23.70 16.71
C PRO A 282 0.19 -22.28 16.13
N LEU A 283 0.92 -21.36 16.79
CA LEU A 283 1.06 -19.99 16.35
C LEU A 283 2.14 -19.86 15.27
N PRO A 284 2.08 -18.82 14.41
CA PRO A 284 3.17 -18.51 13.49
C PRO A 284 4.46 -18.20 14.25
N HIS A 285 5.61 -18.44 13.60
CA HIS A 285 6.91 -18.18 14.24
C HIS A 285 7.17 -16.69 14.42
N GLN A 286 6.79 -15.87 13.43
CA GLN A 286 7.03 -14.43 13.48
C GLN A 286 5.90 -13.64 12.82
N ILE A 287 5.58 -12.48 13.42
CA ILE A 287 4.74 -11.43 12.86
C ILE A 287 5.60 -10.18 12.73
N PHE A 288 5.85 -9.77 11.48
CA PHE A 288 6.68 -8.61 11.16
C PHE A 288 5.80 -7.44 10.71
N GLY A 289 5.76 -6.40 11.54
CA GLY A 289 5.04 -5.16 11.25
C GLY A 289 5.91 -4.16 10.49
N HIS A 290 5.84 -4.15 9.15
CA HIS A 290 6.61 -3.24 8.33
C HIS A 290 6.15 -1.78 8.47
N PRO A 291 7.05 -0.80 8.28
CA PRO A 291 6.73 0.64 8.35
C PRO A 291 5.90 1.11 7.16
N TRP A 292 5.38 2.34 7.25
CA TRP A 292 4.66 2.97 6.16
C TRP A 292 5.60 3.63 5.14
N VAL A 293 5.13 3.64 3.90
CA VAL A 293 5.63 4.51 2.85
C VAL A 293 4.79 5.79 2.86
N LEU A 294 5.43 6.90 3.20
CA LEU A 294 4.80 8.22 3.32
C LEU A 294 5.02 9.04 2.05
N MET A 295 4.10 9.93 1.71
CA MET A 295 4.29 10.97 0.69
C MET A 295 4.37 12.32 1.39
N ASN A 296 5.50 13.03 1.19
CA ASN A 296 5.77 14.31 1.88
C ASN A 296 5.54 14.20 3.41
N HIS A 297 6.08 13.13 4.01
CA HIS A 297 5.96 12.82 5.45
C HIS A 297 4.52 12.59 5.96
N ASN A 298 3.57 12.38 5.06
CA ASN A 298 2.18 12.09 5.40
C ASN A 298 1.76 10.70 4.91
N LYS A 299 0.89 10.03 5.67
CA LYS A 299 0.27 8.76 5.24
C LYS A 299 -0.50 9.00 3.95
N MET A 300 -0.23 8.17 2.94
CA MET A 300 -0.95 8.23 1.67
C MET A 300 -2.43 7.90 1.84
N SER A 301 -3.28 8.72 1.25
CA SER A 301 -4.73 8.53 1.27
C SER A 301 -5.36 9.11 0.01
N LYS A 302 -6.17 8.31 -0.68
CA LYS A 302 -6.89 8.77 -1.88
C LYS A 302 -7.87 9.89 -1.61
N SER A 303 -8.48 9.92 -0.41
CA SER A 303 -9.38 11.00 0.00
C SER A 303 -8.69 12.36 0.17
N LYS A 304 -7.37 12.33 0.41
CA LYS A 304 -6.53 13.53 0.53
C LYS A 304 -5.81 13.89 -0.77
N GLY A 305 -5.91 13.06 -1.82
CA GLY A 305 -5.23 13.27 -3.09
C GLY A 305 -3.69 13.11 -3.05
N ASN A 306 -3.13 12.61 -1.94
CA ASN A 306 -1.69 12.46 -1.74
C ASN A 306 -1.23 11.00 -1.96
N VAL A 307 -1.50 10.44 -3.13
CA VAL A 307 -1.09 9.07 -3.46
C VAL A 307 -0.20 9.06 -4.70
N ILE A 308 0.76 8.15 -4.72
CA ILE A 308 1.59 7.89 -5.89
C ILE A 308 1.15 6.56 -6.49
N ASP A 309 0.80 6.59 -7.77
CA ASP A 309 0.35 5.43 -8.52
C ASP A 309 1.57 4.57 -8.92
N THR A 310 1.46 3.27 -8.74
CA THR A 310 2.54 2.33 -9.09
C THR A 310 2.77 2.27 -10.60
N ASP A 311 1.72 2.39 -11.42
CA ASP A 311 1.85 2.41 -12.88
C ASP A 311 2.70 3.61 -13.33
N ASP A 312 2.51 4.78 -12.74
CA ASP A 312 3.28 5.99 -13.07
C ASP A 312 4.75 5.84 -12.69
N LEU A 313 5.04 5.32 -11.51
CA LEU A 313 6.42 5.05 -11.11
C LEU A 313 7.12 4.07 -12.06
N VAL A 314 6.45 2.97 -12.40
CA VAL A 314 7.03 1.96 -13.31
C VAL A 314 7.21 2.51 -14.72
N GLN A 315 6.28 3.33 -15.21
CA GLN A 315 6.38 3.97 -16.52
C GLN A 315 7.57 4.96 -16.59
N LEU A 316 7.80 5.73 -15.53
CA LEU A 316 8.84 6.75 -15.47
C LEU A 316 10.23 6.15 -15.22
N PHE A 317 10.34 5.22 -14.28
CA PHE A 317 11.64 4.75 -13.77
C PHE A 317 11.96 3.30 -14.13
N GLY A 318 10.99 2.51 -14.56
CA GLY A 318 11.12 1.07 -14.74
C GLY A 318 10.95 0.28 -13.43
N VAL A 319 10.66 -1.02 -13.58
CA VAL A 319 10.31 -1.91 -12.46
C VAL A 319 11.42 -1.98 -11.42
N ASP A 320 12.64 -2.26 -11.84
CA ASP A 320 13.75 -2.49 -10.91
C ASP A 320 14.17 -1.23 -10.14
N ALA A 321 14.04 -0.04 -10.74
CA ALA A 321 14.30 1.21 -10.05
C ALA A 321 13.25 1.49 -8.96
N VAL A 322 11.98 1.17 -9.22
CA VAL A 322 10.90 1.26 -8.22
C VAL A 322 11.12 0.27 -7.09
N ARG A 323 11.44 -1.01 -7.40
CA ARG A 323 11.75 -2.04 -6.40
C ARG A 323 12.97 -1.63 -5.56
N TYR A 324 14.05 -1.19 -6.21
CA TYR A 324 15.24 -0.70 -5.52
C TYR A 324 14.89 0.41 -4.53
N TYR A 325 14.16 1.44 -5.00
CA TYR A 325 13.82 2.58 -4.16
C TYR A 325 13.06 2.16 -2.89
N VAL A 326 11.99 1.41 -3.03
CA VAL A 326 11.16 1.04 -1.87
C VAL A 326 11.83 0.01 -0.95
N LEU A 327 12.75 -0.80 -1.46
CA LEU A 327 13.48 -1.79 -0.68
C LEU A 327 14.75 -1.21 -0.02
N HIS A 328 15.31 -0.14 -0.56
CA HIS A 328 16.52 0.51 -0.04
C HIS A 328 16.20 1.71 0.86
N GLU A 329 15.25 2.58 0.46
CA GLU A 329 14.96 3.85 1.15
C GLU A 329 13.93 3.73 2.28
N ILE A 330 13.28 2.57 2.43
CA ILE A 330 12.38 2.31 3.55
C ILE A 330 13.13 1.51 4.60
N PRO A 331 13.50 2.12 5.76
CA PRO A 331 14.28 1.45 6.79
C PRO A 331 13.48 0.33 7.47
N PHE A 332 14.18 -0.62 8.10
CA PHE A 332 13.58 -1.79 8.75
C PHE A 332 12.47 -1.48 9.77
N ALA A 333 12.64 -0.43 10.58
CA ALA A 333 11.76 -0.17 11.73
C ALA A 333 11.11 1.23 11.73
N SER A 334 11.41 2.08 10.74
CA SER A 334 10.91 3.45 10.66
C SER A 334 10.30 3.76 9.30
N ASP A 335 9.34 4.69 9.28
CA ASP A 335 8.66 5.08 8.07
C ASP A 335 9.64 5.71 7.08
N GLY A 336 9.47 5.40 5.79
CA GLY A 336 10.21 6.02 4.70
C GLY A 336 9.35 6.97 3.90
N ASN A 337 9.98 7.91 3.22
CA ASN A 337 9.30 8.89 2.38
C ASN A 337 9.51 8.58 0.90
N ILE A 338 8.53 8.85 0.06
CA ILE A 338 8.62 8.71 -1.40
C ILE A 338 8.02 9.94 -2.08
N THR A 339 8.73 10.47 -3.07
CA THR A 339 8.23 11.43 -4.07
C THR A 339 8.83 11.09 -5.42
N TYR A 340 8.30 11.63 -6.50
CA TYR A 340 8.87 11.39 -7.82
C TYR A 340 10.31 11.93 -7.93
N GLU A 341 10.59 13.06 -7.28
CA GLU A 341 11.92 13.66 -7.23
C GLU A 341 12.93 12.76 -6.53
N LEU A 342 12.57 12.21 -5.35
CA LEU A 342 13.44 11.32 -4.58
C LEU A 342 13.73 10.03 -5.35
N VAL A 343 12.74 9.45 -6.02
CA VAL A 343 12.95 8.26 -6.86
C VAL A 343 13.87 8.57 -8.03
N CYS A 344 13.70 9.75 -8.68
CA CYS A 344 14.58 10.19 -9.77
C CYS A 344 16.01 10.41 -9.29
N GLU A 345 16.19 11.09 -8.15
CA GLU A 345 17.50 11.35 -7.56
C GLU A 345 18.23 10.05 -7.26
N LYS A 346 17.57 9.10 -6.61
CA LYS A 346 18.16 7.80 -6.30
C LYS A 346 18.42 6.94 -7.54
N SER A 347 17.54 6.97 -8.52
CA SER A 347 17.76 6.28 -9.80
C SER A 347 19.00 6.86 -10.51
N ASN A 348 19.20 8.17 -10.45
CA ASN A 348 20.37 8.80 -11.04
C ASN A 348 21.65 8.52 -10.26
N SER A 349 21.66 8.72 -8.94
CA SER A 349 22.87 8.60 -8.12
C SER A 349 23.36 7.18 -7.99
N ASP A 350 22.46 6.27 -7.61
CA ASP A 350 22.83 4.92 -7.23
C ASP A 350 22.78 3.95 -8.44
N LEU A 351 21.73 4.05 -9.25
CA LEU A 351 21.56 3.09 -10.34
C LEU A 351 22.28 3.54 -11.62
N ALA A 352 22.07 4.76 -12.10
CA ALA A 352 22.70 5.20 -13.35
C ALA A 352 24.19 5.55 -13.15
N ASN A 353 24.51 6.41 -12.17
CA ASN A 353 25.86 6.93 -11.98
C ASN A 353 26.80 5.98 -11.22
N THR A 354 26.28 5.11 -10.34
CA THR A 354 27.10 4.15 -9.59
C THR A 354 27.12 2.80 -10.30
N TYR A 355 25.99 2.07 -10.34
CA TYR A 355 25.96 0.70 -10.86
C TYR A 355 26.08 0.64 -12.39
N GLY A 356 25.25 1.39 -13.11
CA GLY A 356 25.26 1.43 -14.57
C GLY A 356 26.56 1.95 -15.14
N ASN A 357 27.11 3.04 -14.55
CA ASN A 357 28.38 3.61 -14.98
C ASN A 357 29.56 2.64 -14.73
N LEU A 358 29.59 1.94 -13.57
CA LEU A 358 30.60 0.95 -13.28
C LEU A 358 30.62 -0.14 -14.34
N LEU A 359 29.46 -0.76 -14.64
CA LEU A 359 29.35 -1.79 -15.67
C LEU A 359 29.78 -1.26 -17.04
N ASN A 360 29.26 -0.12 -17.47
CA ASN A 360 29.57 0.45 -18.79
C ASN A 360 31.06 0.76 -18.97
N ARG A 361 31.70 1.40 -17.95
CA ARG A 361 33.15 1.68 -17.98
C ARG A 361 33.97 0.40 -18.05
N SER A 362 33.65 -0.59 -17.21
CA SER A 362 34.37 -1.88 -17.18
C SER A 362 34.20 -2.63 -18.48
N MET A 363 32.99 -2.72 -19.04
CA MET A 363 32.72 -3.36 -20.35
C MET A 363 33.48 -2.68 -21.49
N ALA A 364 33.49 -1.34 -21.52
CA ALA A 364 34.22 -0.57 -22.55
C ALA A 364 35.73 -0.81 -22.48
N MET A 365 36.30 -0.83 -21.28
CA MET A 365 37.72 -1.13 -21.08
C MET A 365 38.07 -2.58 -21.43
N GLY A 366 37.25 -3.56 -21.00
CA GLY A 366 37.43 -4.97 -21.30
C GLY A 366 37.41 -5.25 -22.81
N LYS A 367 36.49 -4.64 -23.54
CA LYS A 367 36.43 -4.77 -25.01
C LYS A 367 37.59 -4.04 -25.69
N LYS A 368 37.94 -2.83 -25.23
CA LYS A 368 38.99 -2.03 -25.85
C LYS A 368 40.38 -2.63 -25.69
N TYR A 369 40.72 -3.18 -24.53
CA TYR A 369 42.08 -3.61 -24.21
C TYR A 369 42.30 -5.11 -24.39
N PHE A 370 41.23 -5.92 -24.31
CA PHE A 370 41.33 -7.38 -24.31
C PHE A 370 40.32 -8.09 -25.24
N ASP A 371 39.70 -7.34 -26.15
CA ASP A 371 38.67 -7.85 -27.08
C ASP A 371 37.53 -8.63 -26.35
N GLY A 372 37.27 -8.21 -25.11
CA GLY A 372 36.22 -8.81 -24.29
C GLY A 372 36.57 -10.10 -23.56
N THR A 373 37.82 -10.58 -23.63
CA THR A 373 38.27 -11.79 -22.93
C THR A 373 39.13 -11.40 -21.74
N ILE A 374 38.63 -11.64 -20.53
CA ILE A 374 39.25 -11.23 -19.27
C ILE A 374 39.45 -12.46 -18.38
N GLY A 375 40.69 -12.80 -18.09
CA GLY A 375 41.04 -13.95 -17.26
C GLY A 375 41.60 -13.56 -15.89
N LEU A 376 41.55 -14.50 -14.96
CA LEU A 376 42.14 -14.36 -13.64
C LEU A 376 43.66 -14.18 -13.73
N LYS A 377 44.19 -13.16 -13.04
CA LYS A 377 45.64 -12.88 -12.89
C LYS A 377 45.99 -12.76 -11.40
N PRO A 378 47.28 -12.84 -11.05
CA PRO A 378 47.73 -12.61 -9.67
C PRO A 378 47.36 -11.21 -9.19
N SER A 379 46.88 -11.15 -7.93
CA SER A 379 46.39 -9.94 -7.31
C SER A 379 47.50 -9.03 -6.79
N SER A 380 47.37 -7.73 -6.95
CA SER A 380 48.15 -6.70 -6.26
C SER A 380 47.65 -6.48 -4.83
N ALA A 381 48.33 -5.61 -4.05
CA ALA A 381 47.86 -5.23 -2.73
C ALA A 381 46.49 -4.49 -2.76
N LEU A 382 46.28 -3.64 -3.78
CA LEU A 382 45.03 -2.91 -3.99
C LEU A 382 43.88 -3.86 -4.40
N ASP A 383 44.18 -4.86 -5.23
CA ASP A 383 43.23 -5.89 -5.62
C ASP A 383 42.75 -6.70 -4.41
N SER A 384 43.70 -7.08 -3.51
CA SER A 384 43.39 -7.82 -2.27
C SER A 384 42.50 -7.04 -1.29
N GLU A 385 42.51 -5.72 -1.31
CA GLU A 385 41.57 -4.91 -0.54
C GLU A 385 40.14 -5.03 -1.08
N LEU A 386 39.99 -5.01 -2.41
CA LEU A 386 38.69 -5.19 -3.04
C LEU A 386 38.15 -6.63 -2.87
N GLU A 387 39.02 -7.63 -2.91
CA GLU A 387 38.65 -9.04 -2.64
C GLU A 387 38.07 -9.19 -1.22
N LYS A 388 38.75 -8.67 -0.20
CA LYS A 388 38.27 -8.68 1.19
C LYS A 388 36.94 -7.94 1.34
N LEU A 389 36.76 -6.83 0.60
CA LEU A 389 35.50 -6.11 0.64
C LEU A 389 34.36 -6.90 -0.01
N MET A 390 34.62 -7.65 -1.09
CA MET A 390 33.63 -8.55 -1.69
C MET A 390 33.19 -9.64 -0.68
N GLU A 391 34.16 -10.30 -0.03
CA GLU A 391 33.88 -11.33 1.00
C GLU A 391 33.05 -10.73 2.16
N GLN A 392 33.47 -9.60 2.72
CA GLN A 392 32.75 -8.93 3.80
C GLN A 392 31.33 -8.49 3.38
N THR A 393 31.18 -8.04 2.15
CA THR A 393 29.87 -7.67 1.61
C THR A 393 28.92 -8.85 1.55
N VAL A 394 29.41 -10.03 1.14
CA VAL A 394 28.60 -11.26 1.12
C VAL A 394 28.15 -11.63 2.54
N GLU A 395 29.06 -11.62 3.51
CA GLU A 395 28.74 -11.93 4.91
C GLU A 395 27.72 -10.96 5.50
N ASP A 396 27.95 -9.64 5.36
CA ASP A 396 27.07 -8.57 5.87
C ASP A 396 25.68 -8.66 5.21
N TYR A 397 25.63 -8.89 3.88
CA TYR A 397 24.38 -9.05 3.15
C TYR A 397 23.57 -10.24 3.66
N MET A 398 24.20 -11.41 3.79
CA MET A 398 23.52 -12.62 4.26
C MET A 398 22.97 -12.43 5.68
N LYS A 399 23.75 -11.83 6.57
CA LYS A 399 23.34 -11.53 7.95
C LYS A 399 22.15 -10.56 7.99
N ALA A 400 22.17 -9.52 7.15
CA ALA A 400 21.09 -8.54 7.07
C ALA A 400 19.81 -9.17 6.50
N MET A 401 19.91 -9.95 5.41
CA MET A 401 18.76 -10.64 4.82
C MET A 401 18.17 -11.72 5.72
N ASP A 402 18.99 -12.46 6.47
CA ASP A 402 18.50 -13.45 7.44
C ASP A 402 17.75 -12.78 8.61
N SER A 403 18.04 -11.51 8.89
CA SER A 403 17.32 -10.67 9.85
C SER A 403 16.22 -9.82 9.21
N PHE A 404 15.88 -10.06 7.94
CA PHE A 404 14.87 -9.34 7.14
C PHE A 404 15.12 -7.83 6.98
N LYS A 405 16.35 -7.39 7.22
CA LYS A 405 16.81 -6.00 7.05
C LYS A 405 17.21 -5.73 5.59
N VAL A 406 16.22 -5.76 4.70
CA VAL A 406 16.44 -5.70 3.25
C VAL A 406 17.14 -4.41 2.82
N ALA A 407 16.80 -3.27 3.44
CA ALA A 407 17.46 -1.99 3.15
C ALA A 407 18.96 -2.03 3.50
N ASP A 408 19.30 -2.55 4.70
CA ASP A 408 20.70 -2.68 5.12
C ASP A 408 21.48 -3.64 4.20
N ALA A 409 20.86 -4.75 3.80
CA ALA A 409 21.46 -5.69 2.86
C ALA A 409 21.74 -5.04 1.50
N THR A 410 20.77 -4.28 0.97
CA THR A 410 20.92 -3.55 -0.29
C THR A 410 22.06 -2.52 -0.20
N GLU A 411 22.15 -1.78 0.90
CA GLU A 411 23.23 -0.80 1.14
C GLU A 411 24.61 -1.46 1.23
N CYS A 412 24.73 -2.69 1.77
CA CYS A 412 26.01 -3.41 1.74
C CYS A 412 26.53 -3.59 0.31
N VAL A 413 25.66 -3.95 -0.64
CA VAL A 413 26.04 -4.09 -2.05
C VAL A 413 26.34 -2.74 -2.70
N MET A 414 25.58 -1.71 -2.39
CA MET A 414 25.82 -0.36 -2.91
C MET A 414 27.18 0.19 -2.45
N ARG A 415 27.62 -0.12 -1.23
CA ARG A 415 28.98 0.21 -0.74
C ARG A 415 30.06 -0.48 -1.59
N LEU A 416 29.90 -1.76 -1.94
CA LEU A 416 30.83 -2.47 -2.82
C LEU A 416 30.90 -1.82 -4.21
N LEU A 417 29.74 -1.46 -4.79
CA LEU A 417 29.70 -0.81 -6.11
C LEU A 417 30.37 0.57 -6.11
N ARG A 418 30.17 1.37 -5.04
CA ARG A 418 30.86 2.67 -4.86
C ARG A 418 32.37 2.48 -4.70
N ALA A 419 32.80 1.50 -3.90
CA ALA A 419 34.21 1.17 -3.72
C ALA A 419 34.86 0.69 -5.03
N SER A 420 34.14 -0.09 -5.84
CA SER A 420 34.60 -0.54 -7.16
C SER A 420 34.78 0.63 -8.15
N ASN A 421 33.92 1.67 -8.11
CA ASN A 421 34.15 2.87 -8.90
C ASN A 421 35.42 3.61 -8.43
N LYS A 422 35.65 3.73 -7.10
CA LYS A 422 36.85 4.33 -6.55
C LYS A 422 38.10 3.53 -6.95
N TYR A 423 38.01 2.20 -6.91
CA TYR A 423 39.11 1.31 -7.32
C TYR A 423 39.54 1.52 -8.77
N ILE A 424 38.62 1.87 -9.70
CA ILE A 424 38.97 2.27 -11.06
C ILE A 424 39.83 3.54 -11.04
N ASP A 425 39.49 4.51 -10.21
CA ASP A 425 40.20 5.79 -10.15
C ASP A 425 41.56 5.65 -9.46
N ASP A 426 41.70 4.75 -8.48
CA ASP A 426 42.95 4.46 -7.77
C ASP A 426 43.90 3.61 -8.62
N SER A 427 43.42 2.58 -9.32
CA SER A 427 44.24 1.66 -10.16
C SER A 427 44.62 2.26 -11.52
N LYS A 428 43.88 3.29 -11.97
CA LYS A 428 44.13 4.04 -13.23
C LYS A 428 44.37 3.13 -14.44
N PRO A 429 43.43 2.23 -14.82
CA PRO A 429 43.61 1.26 -15.89
C PRO A 429 44.01 1.86 -17.24
N TRP A 430 43.63 3.13 -17.52
CA TRP A 430 44.04 3.88 -18.70
C TRP A 430 45.54 4.27 -18.71
N VAL A 431 46.21 4.24 -17.56
CA VAL A 431 47.66 4.43 -17.44
C VAL A 431 48.36 3.08 -17.68
N LEU A 432 47.90 2.02 -17.00
CA LEU A 432 48.42 0.64 -17.19
C LEU A 432 48.35 0.20 -18.67
N ALA A 433 47.29 0.58 -19.36
CA ALA A 433 47.11 0.25 -20.79
C ALA A 433 48.14 0.89 -21.74
N LYS A 434 49.03 1.76 -21.27
CA LYS A 434 50.08 2.42 -22.09
C LYS A 434 51.41 1.64 -22.03
N ASP A 435 51.57 0.73 -21.09
CA ASP A 435 52.79 -0.02 -20.87
C ASP A 435 52.49 -1.52 -21.06
N GLU A 436 53.16 -2.15 -22.01
CA GLU A 436 52.99 -3.58 -22.31
C GLU A 436 53.43 -4.45 -21.12
N ALA A 437 54.36 -3.98 -20.28
CA ALA A 437 54.78 -4.67 -19.07
C ALA A 437 53.67 -4.73 -18.00
N GLU A 438 52.71 -3.82 -18.03
CA GLU A 438 51.57 -3.74 -17.09
C GLU A 438 50.32 -4.47 -17.62
N HIS A 439 50.41 -5.20 -18.73
CA HIS A 439 49.27 -5.86 -19.34
C HIS A 439 48.58 -6.85 -18.39
N ASP A 440 49.32 -7.63 -17.60
CA ASP A 440 48.77 -8.56 -16.61
C ASP A 440 48.15 -7.82 -15.42
N SER A 441 48.74 -6.69 -14.99
CA SER A 441 48.18 -5.82 -13.96
C SER A 441 46.85 -5.20 -14.41
N LEU A 442 46.78 -4.74 -15.67
CA LEU A 442 45.53 -4.23 -16.26
C LEU A 442 44.44 -5.30 -16.32
N MET A 443 44.81 -6.52 -16.74
CA MET A 443 43.87 -7.65 -16.78
C MET A 443 43.37 -8.01 -15.38
N SER A 444 44.24 -8.00 -14.36
CA SER A 444 43.87 -8.20 -12.96
C SER A 444 42.84 -7.17 -12.49
N VAL A 445 43.10 -5.88 -12.74
CA VAL A 445 42.16 -4.80 -12.39
C VAL A 445 40.79 -5.02 -13.01
N LEU A 446 40.73 -5.32 -14.31
CA LEU A 446 39.44 -5.53 -14.97
C LEU A 446 38.73 -6.79 -14.48
N TYR A 447 39.49 -7.87 -14.21
CA TYR A 447 38.92 -9.09 -13.66
C TYR A 447 38.25 -8.84 -12.27
N HIS A 448 38.90 -8.09 -11.37
CA HIS A 448 38.35 -7.74 -10.07
C HIS A 448 37.07 -6.92 -10.18
N LEU A 449 37.02 -5.97 -11.13
CA LEU A 449 35.81 -5.20 -11.42
C LEU A 449 34.65 -6.09 -11.88
N PHE A 450 34.91 -7.08 -12.77
CA PHE A 450 33.88 -8.00 -13.24
C PHE A 450 33.39 -8.95 -12.13
N GLU A 451 34.30 -9.42 -11.27
CA GLU A 451 33.93 -10.22 -10.10
C GLU A 451 33.07 -9.40 -9.11
N ALA A 452 33.44 -8.14 -8.81
CA ALA A 452 32.64 -7.27 -7.95
C ALA A 452 31.24 -7.00 -8.56
N ILE A 453 31.16 -6.78 -9.88
CA ILE A 453 29.89 -6.59 -10.59
C ILE A 453 29.06 -7.88 -10.58
N ARG A 454 29.67 -9.05 -10.83
CA ARG A 454 28.98 -10.35 -10.81
C ARG A 454 28.42 -10.66 -9.42
N ILE A 455 29.24 -10.54 -8.38
CA ILE A 455 28.84 -10.77 -6.99
C ILE A 455 27.70 -9.81 -6.61
N SER A 456 27.84 -8.51 -6.94
CA SER A 456 26.77 -7.53 -6.71
C SER A 456 25.47 -7.89 -7.43
N ALA A 457 25.55 -8.37 -8.69
CA ALA A 457 24.37 -8.79 -9.44
C ALA A 457 23.69 -10.01 -8.82
N VAL A 458 24.47 -10.99 -8.31
CA VAL A 458 23.93 -12.17 -7.62
C VAL A 458 23.21 -11.78 -6.32
N LEU A 459 23.77 -10.85 -5.54
CA LEU A 459 23.18 -10.36 -4.29
C LEU A 459 21.96 -9.47 -4.55
N LEU A 460 21.95 -8.69 -5.63
CA LEU A 460 20.83 -7.79 -5.97
C LEU A 460 19.69 -8.49 -6.74
N GLU A 461 19.84 -9.74 -7.17
CA GLU A 461 18.79 -10.43 -7.92
C GLU A 461 17.43 -10.52 -7.17
N PRO A 462 17.38 -10.74 -5.84
CA PRO A 462 16.12 -10.68 -5.10
C PRO A 462 15.44 -9.30 -5.13
N ILE A 463 16.23 -8.22 -5.27
CA ILE A 463 15.79 -6.83 -5.24
C ILE A 463 15.45 -6.35 -6.67
N MET A 464 16.39 -6.55 -7.62
CA MET A 464 16.33 -6.06 -9.00
C MET A 464 16.54 -7.23 -10.00
N PRO A 465 15.56 -8.14 -10.16
CA PRO A 465 15.74 -9.38 -10.92
C PRO A 465 16.04 -9.15 -12.41
N ARG A 466 15.40 -8.14 -13.04
CA ARG A 466 15.62 -7.83 -14.45
C ARG A 466 17.02 -7.26 -14.72
N THR A 467 17.49 -6.40 -13.83
CA THR A 467 18.83 -5.81 -13.89
C THR A 467 19.90 -6.88 -13.73
N SER A 468 19.76 -7.76 -12.74
CA SER A 468 20.68 -8.87 -12.51
C SER A 468 20.75 -9.80 -13.72
N ALA A 469 19.61 -10.18 -14.29
CA ALA A 469 19.55 -10.98 -15.52
C ALA A 469 20.25 -10.30 -16.70
N SER A 470 20.10 -8.97 -16.85
CA SER A 470 20.82 -8.19 -17.88
C SER A 470 22.32 -8.19 -17.66
N VAL A 471 22.79 -8.03 -16.42
CA VAL A 471 24.22 -8.08 -16.06
C VAL A 471 24.80 -9.46 -16.36
N PHE A 472 24.14 -10.54 -15.93
CA PHE A 472 24.59 -11.91 -16.22
C PHE A 472 24.74 -12.17 -17.73
N LYS A 473 23.78 -11.68 -18.52
CA LYS A 473 23.83 -11.78 -19.97
C LYS A 473 25.01 -11.01 -20.56
N GLN A 474 25.31 -9.80 -20.10
CA GLN A 474 26.41 -8.98 -20.58
C GLN A 474 27.76 -9.56 -20.20
N LEU A 475 27.89 -10.08 -18.97
CA LEU A 475 29.10 -10.79 -18.52
C LEU A 475 29.24 -12.19 -19.12
N ASN A 476 28.20 -12.73 -19.75
CA ASN A 476 28.14 -14.10 -20.26
C ASN A 476 28.49 -15.14 -19.19
N THR A 477 27.94 -14.98 -18.00
CA THR A 477 28.22 -15.84 -16.84
C THR A 477 27.06 -16.78 -16.52
N THR A 478 27.38 -17.97 -16.04
CA THR A 478 26.46 -18.94 -15.45
C THR A 478 26.63 -19.05 -13.93
N GLN A 479 27.62 -18.34 -13.36
CA GLN A 479 27.88 -18.29 -11.91
C GLN A 479 26.97 -17.29 -11.26
N THR A 480 25.69 -17.68 -11.04
CA THR A 480 24.60 -16.79 -10.63
C THR A 480 23.93 -17.20 -9.31
N SER A 481 24.36 -18.31 -8.71
CA SER A 481 23.82 -18.83 -7.45
C SER A 481 24.60 -18.31 -6.23
N PHE A 482 24.04 -18.48 -5.04
CA PHE A 482 24.74 -18.11 -3.80
C PHE A 482 25.97 -18.99 -3.52
N SER A 483 26.03 -20.20 -4.08
CA SER A 483 27.25 -21.02 -4.05
C SER A 483 28.40 -20.43 -4.86
N ASP A 484 28.11 -19.50 -5.77
CA ASP A 484 29.09 -18.88 -6.67
C ASP A 484 29.60 -17.52 -6.18
N LEU A 485 29.27 -17.13 -4.95
CA LEU A 485 29.64 -15.82 -4.38
C LEU A 485 31.11 -15.69 -3.98
N THR A 486 31.88 -16.75 -4.12
CA THR A 486 33.33 -16.73 -3.86
C THR A 486 34.06 -15.99 -5.01
N TYR A 487 35.01 -15.11 -4.66
CA TYR A 487 35.91 -14.49 -5.62
C TYR A 487 36.65 -15.59 -6.45
N GLY A 488 36.74 -15.39 -7.75
CA GLY A 488 37.35 -16.33 -8.65
C GLY A 488 36.48 -17.56 -9.02
N ALA A 489 35.20 -17.56 -8.71
CA ALA A 489 34.28 -18.59 -9.17
C ALA A 489 34.18 -18.63 -10.71
N GLN A 490 34.16 -17.48 -11.36
CA GLN A 490 34.24 -17.31 -12.81
C GLN A 490 35.70 -17.10 -13.22
N LYS A 491 36.36 -18.10 -13.79
CA LYS A 491 37.81 -18.00 -14.10
C LYS A 491 38.12 -17.08 -15.27
N GLU A 492 37.24 -16.98 -16.24
CA GLU A 492 37.40 -16.17 -17.43
C GLU A 492 36.03 -15.59 -17.88
N TYR A 493 36.02 -14.36 -18.32
CA TYR A 493 34.88 -13.70 -18.91
C TYR A 493 35.03 -13.56 -20.42
N HIS A 494 33.94 -13.79 -21.15
CA HIS A 494 33.81 -13.55 -22.58
C HIS A 494 32.65 -12.58 -22.80
N LEU A 495 32.95 -11.29 -22.67
CA LEU A 495 31.95 -10.21 -22.61
C LEU A 495 31.09 -10.13 -23.87
N LYS A 496 29.78 -10.03 -23.68
CA LYS A 496 28.82 -9.78 -24.76
C LYS A 496 28.66 -8.27 -25.04
N GLU A 497 27.65 -7.92 -25.82
CA GLU A 497 27.33 -6.54 -26.12
C GLU A 497 26.87 -5.78 -24.87
N ALA A 498 27.41 -4.58 -24.71
CA ALA A 498 27.03 -3.73 -23.58
C ALA A 498 25.64 -3.10 -23.79
N VAL A 499 24.80 -3.19 -22.79
CA VAL A 499 23.46 -2.58 -22.76
C VAL A 499 23.36 -1.64 -21.56
N VAL A 500 22.89 -0.44 -21.77
CA VAL A 500 22.68 0.53 -20.69
C VAL A 500 21.62 0.01 -19.73
N LEU A 501 21.97 -0.17 -18.45
CA LEU A 501 21.04 -0.67 -17.43
C LEU A 501 20.01 0.39 -17.04
N PHE A 502 20.47 1.60 -16.77
CA PHE A 502 19.64 2.71 -16.34
C PHE A 502 19.99 3.98 -17.09
N LYS A 503 18.99 4.67 -17.60
CA LYS A 503 19.16 6.00 -18.20
C LYS A 503 19.21 7.06 -17.11
N ARG A 504 20.04 8.07 -17.30
CA ARG A 504 19.99 9.28 -16.47
C ARG A 504 18.77 10.11 -16.87
N LEU A 505 17.99 10.54 -15.88
CA LEU A 505 16.75 11.29 -16.07
C LEU A 505 16.94 12.73 -15.60
N ASP A 506 16.36 13.67 -16.33
CA ASP A 506 16.19 15.05 -15.87
C ASP A 506 14.90 15.14 -15.03
N VAL A 507 15.03 15.56 -13.77
CA VAL A 507 13.91 15.60 -12.82
C VAL A 507 12.75 16.43 -13.35
N GLN A 508 13.04 17.62 -13.88
CA GLN A 508 11.97 18.51 -14.34
C GLN A 508 11.33 17.97 -15.61
N LYS A 509 12.15 17.70 -16.62
CA LYS A 509 11.69 17.43 -17.99
C LYS A 509 11.16 16.01 -18.19
N ASP A 510 11.86 15.01 -17.60
CA ASP A 510 11.55 13.60 -17.83
C ASP A 510 10.58 13.04 -16.76
N VAL A 511 10.32 13.79 -15.67
CA VAL A 511 9.51 13.35 -14.54
C VAL A 511 8.39 14.34 -14.24
N LEU A 512 8.69 15.52 -13.69
CA LEU A 512 7.67 16.43 -13.18
C LEU A 512 6.75 16.99 -14.27
N ASP A 513 7.26 17.35 -15.42
CA ASP A 513 6.44 17.84 -16.54
C ASP A 513 5.46 16.75 -17.02
N ILE A 514 5.87 15.47 -17.00
CA ILE A 514 5.01 14.35 -17.37
C ILE A 514 3.92 14.11 -16.31
N VAL A 515 4.27 14.18 -15.02
CA VAL A 515 3.32 14.03 -13.91
C VAL A 515 2.28 15.14 -13.94
N LEU A 516 2.71 16.39 -14.03
CA LEU A 516 1.83 17.57 -14.11
C LEU A 516 0.90 17.51 -15.33
N ALA A 517 1.41 17.06 -16.49
CA ALA A 517 0.60 16.91 -17.70
C ALA A 517 -0.47 15.80 -17.56
N LYS A 518 -0.20 14.75 -16.77
CA LYS A 518 -1.19 13.71 -16.45
C LYS A 518 -2.23 14.20 -15.45
N GLU A 519 -1.81 14.92 -14.41
CA GLU A 519 -2.73 15.49 -13.41
C GLU A 519 -3.68 16.50 -14.07
N ALA A 520 -3.17 17.39 -14.91
CA ALA A 520 -3.99 18.34 -15.67
C ALA A 520 -5.04 17.64 -16.55
N LYS A 521 -4.70 16.51 -17.19
CA LYS A 521 -5.67 15.71 -17.96
C LYS A 521 -6.71 14.99 -17.09
N GLN A 522 -6.36 14.64 -15.85
CA GLN A 522 -7.29 13.99 -14.91
C GLN A 522 -8.23 15.01 -14.25
N GLU A 523 -7.81 16.27 -14.13
CA GLU A 523 -8.63 17.39 -13.65
C GLU A 523 -9.61 17.91 -14.71
N GLU A 524 -9.45 17.60 -15.99
CA GLU A 524 -10.51 17.71 -16.97
C GLU A 524 -11.64 16.76 -16.57
N LYS A 525 -12.48 17.21 -15.62
CA LYS A 525 -13.69 16.51 -15.23
C LYS A 525 -14.47 16.20 -16.49
N PRO A 526 -14.86 14.94 -16.74
CA PRO A 526 -15.81 14.67 -17.80
C PRO A 526 -16.98 15.61 -17.57
N GLY A 527 -17.28 16.45 -18.53
CA GLY A 527 -18.41 17.37 -18.44
C GLY A 527 -19.62 16.59 -17.93
N LYS A 528 -20.46 17.22 -17.13
CA LYS A 528 -21.69 16.57 -16.66
C LYS A 528 -22.36 15.88 -17.86
N PRO A 529 -22.90 14.66 -17.69
CA PRO A 529 -23.54 13.97 -18.79
C PRO A 529 -24.59 14.87 -19.42
N LEU A 530 -24.69 14.83 -20.75
CA LEU A 530 -25.72 15.55 -21.46
C LEU A 530 -27.09 15.12 -20.91
N ILE A 531 -27.93 16.09 -20.60
CA ILE A 531 -29.32 15.88 -20.18
C ILE A 531 -30.26 16.15 -21.35
N SER A 532 -31.40 15.46 -21.37
CA SER A 532 -32.49 15.74 -22.30
C SER A 532 -33.24 17.01 -21.90
N ILE A 533 -34.03 17.56 -22.83
CA ILE A 533 -34.94 18.67 -22.49
C ILE A 533 -35.94 18.25 -21.39
N ASP A 534 -36.40 16.99 -21.41
CA ASP A 534 -37.31 16.44 -20.40
C ASP A 534 -36.66 16.40 -19.00
N ASP A 535 -35.33 16.22 -18.91
CA ASP A 535 -34.62 16.27 -17.65
C ASP A 535 -34.51 17.71 -17.13
N PHE A 536 -34.34 18.68 -18.04
CA PHE A 536 -34.34 20.10 -17.70
C PHE A 536 -35.74 20.57 -17.28
N ASP A 537 -36.78 20.12 -17.94
CA ASP A 537 -38.20 20.47 -17.67
C ASP A 537 -38.67 19.93 -16.30
N ARG A 538 -37.94 19.01 -15.67
CA ARG A 538 -38.19 18.61 -14.27
C ARG A 538 -37.82 19.67 -13.25
N LEU A 539 -37.06 20.70 -13.63
CA LEU A 539 -36.71 21.80 -12.74
C LEU A 539 -37.79 22.90 -12.82
N GLU A 540 -38.36 23.24 -11.69
CA GLU A 540 -39.23 24.42 -11.57
C GLU A 540 -38.38 25.64 -11.19
N LEU A 541 -38.00 26.44 -12.19
CA LEU A 541 -37.27 27.68 -11.99
C LEU A 541 -38.27 28.87 -12.03
N VAL A 542 -38.25 29.68 -10.97
CA VAL A 542 -39.13 30.83 -10.84
C VAL A 542 -38.39 32.08 -10.39
N VAL A 543 -38.94 33.24 -10.72
CA VAL A 543 -38.44 34.51 -10.20
C VAL A 543 -38.90 34.66 -8.77
N GLY A 544 -37.96 34.99 -7.86
CA GLY A 544 -38.26 35.33 -6.47
C GLY A 544 -37.73 36.71 -6.11
N GLN A 545 -38.42 37.45 -5.23
CA GLN A 545 -37.91 38.70 -4.69
C GLN A 545 -37.46 38.51 -3.23
N ILE A 546 -36.24 38.92 -2.93
CA ILE A 546 -35.71 38.85 -1.57
C ILE A 546 -36.41 39.89 -0.70
N VAL A 547 -37.21 39.42 0.26
CA VAL A 547 -37.95 40.27 1.21
C VAL A 547 -37.10 40.58 2.44
N SER A 548 -36.34 39.60 2.91
CA SER A 548 -35.36 39.80 3.99
C SER A 548 -34.14 38.94 3.79
N ALA A 549 -32.99 39.39 4.27
CA ALA A 549 -31.75 38.66 4.30
C ALA A 549 -31.05 38.90 5.64
N GLU A 550 -30.60 37.83 6.28
CA GLU A 550 -29.93 37.88 7.59
C GLU A 550 -28.73 36.92 7.61
N LYS A 551 -27.74 37.19 8.48
CA LYS A 551 -26.67 36.23 8.74
C LYS A 551 -27.20 35.01 9.47
N HIS A 552 -26.73 33.85 9.12
CA HIS A 552 -27.11 32.62 9.81
C HIS A 552 -26.52 32.61 11.24
N PRO A 553 -27.35 32.35 12.31
CA PRO A 553 -26.92 32.50 13.70
C PRO A 553 -25.83 31.52 14.14
N LYS A 554 -25.60 30.43 13.40
CA LYS A 554 -24.63 29.36 13.71
C LYS A 554 -23.61 29.07 12.58
N ALA A 555 -23.53 29.95 11.58
CA ALA A 555 -22.63 29.69 10.44
C ALA A 555 -22.27 30.97 9.67
N ASP A 556 -21.05 31.45 9.81
CA ASP A 556 -20.56 32.72 9.23
C ASP A 556 -20.57 32.75 7.68
N LYS A 557 -20.58 31.59 7.02
CA LYS A 557 -20.59 31.47 5.56
C LYS A 557 -22.00 31.47 4.97
N LEU A 558 -23.05 31.43 5.79
CA LEU A 558 -24.43 31.31 5.34
C LEU A 558 -25.24 32.58 5.58
N LEU A 559 -26.11 32.88 4.61
CA LEU A 559 -27.18 33.85 4.74
C LEU A 559 -28.53 33.13 4.72
N VAL A 560 -29.48 33.63 5.49
CA VAL A 560 -30.87 33.17 5.53
C VAL A 560 -31.75 34.20 4.86
N PHE A 561 -32.53 33.79 3.87
CA PHE A 561 -33.38 34.63 3.05
C PHE A 561 -34.86 34.29 3.28
N LYS A 562 -35.69 35.32 3.24
CA LYS A 562 -37.12 35.21 2.95
C LYS A 562 -37.31 35.69 1.52
N VAL A 563 -37.79 34.80 0.65
CA VAL A 563 -37.95 35.07 -0.78
C VAL A 563 -39.40 34.90 -1.16
N ASP A 564 -40.01 35.96 -1.63
CA ASP A 564 -41.37 35.96 -2.17
C ASP A 564 -41.35 35.42 -3.61
N ILE A 565 -42.08 34.36 -3.87
CA ILE A 565 -42.29 33.74 -5.17
C ILE A 565 -43.75 33.94 -5.66
N GLN A 566 -44.44 34.95 -5.22
CA GLN A 566 -45.81 35.32 -5.48
C GLN A 566 -46.85 34.41 -4.76
N THR A 567 -46.69 33.10 -4.82
CA THR A 567 -47.61 32.14 -4.19
C THR A 567 -47.38 31.97 -2.70
N GLU A 568 -46.12 32.18 -2.26
CA GLU A 568 -45.69 32.03 -0.88
C GLU A 568 -44.34 32.72 -0.62
N ILE A 569 -43.99 32.95 0.64
CA ILE A 569 -42.69 33.42 1.09
C ILE A 569 -41.89 32.21 1.58
N ARG A 570 -40.78 31.90 0.95
CA ARG A 570 -39.91 30.76 1.30
C ARG A 570 -38.69 31.16 2.09
N THR A 571 -38.32 30.31 3.03
CA THR A 571 -37.00 30.39 3.66
C THR A 571 -35.99 29.69 2.80
N ILE A 572 -34.93 30.37 2.37
CA ILE A 572 -33.83 29.80 1.61
C ILE A 572 -32.52 30.13 2.34
N VAL A 573 -31.64 29.14 2.46
CA VAL A 573 -30.31 29.32 3.08
C VAL A 573 -29.28 29.14 1.99
N SER A 574 -28.34 30.10 1.85
CA SER A 574 -27.30 30.05 0.81
C SER A 574 -25.93 30.42 1.34
N GLY A 575 -24.87 29.82 0.75
CA GLY A 575 -23.47 29.96 1.14
C GLY A 575 -22.76 31.21 0.62
N ILE A 576 -23.48 32.32 0.40
CA ILE A 576 -22.99 33.53 -0.29
C ILE A 576 -22.56 34.66 0.67
N ALA A 577 -22.49 34.41 1.98
CA ALA A 577 -22.14 35.43 2.98
C ALA A 577 -20.74 36.05 2.80
N LYS A 578 -19.82 35.38 2.07
CA LYS A 578 -18.47 35.88 1.72
C LYS A 578 -18.54 37.01 0.68
N PHE A 579 -19.54 36.98 -0.19
CA PHE A 579 -19.62 37.84 -1.39
C PHE A 579 -20.64 38.98 -1.24
N TYR A 580 -21.61 38.83 -0.34
CA TYR A 580 -22.70 39.81 -0.19
C TYR A 580 -23.00 40.16 1.25
N HIS A 581 -23.28 41.45 1.48
CA HIS A 581 -23.90 41.89 2.73
C HIS A 581 -25.42 41.71 2.64
N PRO A 582 -26.07 41.21 3.69
CA PRO A 582 -27.53 40.96 3.67
C PRO A 582 -28.37 42.15 3.20
N GLN A 583 -28.01 43.38 3.63
CA GLN A 583 -28.74 44.61 3.31
C GLN A 583 -28.74 44.94 1.82
N ASP A 584 -27.68 44.56 1.07
CA ASP A 584 -27.52 44.86 -0.35
C ASP A 584 -28.38 43.93 -1.24
N LEU A 585 -28.98 42.91 -0.62
CA LEU A 585 -29.74 41.88 -1.34
C LEU A 585 -31.26 42.07 -1.20
N ILE A 586 -31.70 42.84 -0.24
CA ILE A 586 -33.16 43.09 -0.02
C ILE A 586 -33.74 43.84 -1.21
N GLY A 587 -34.83 43.33 -1.74
CA GLY A 587 -35.54 43.89 -2.92
C GLY A 587 -35.02 43.34 -4.24
N LYS A 588 -33.85 42.66 -4.30
CA LYS A 588 -33.35 42.06 -5.54
C LYS A 588 -34.22 40.91 -6.00
N LYS A 589 -34.38 40.80 -7.33
CA LYS A 589 -35.07 39.69 -7.95
C LYS A 589 -34.08 38.67 -8.46
N VAL A 590 -34.29 37.42 -8.07
CA VAL A 590 -33.36 36.30 -8.23
C VAL A 590 -34.05 35.10 -8.84
N VAL A 591 -33.27 34.18 -9.43
CA VAL A 591 -33.79 32.90 -9.91
C VAL A 591 -33.74 31.88 -8.77
N VAL A 592 -34.89 31.24 -8.54
CA VAL A 592 -35.08 30.23 -7.49
C VAL A 592 -35.42 28.89 -8.09
N VAL A 593 -34.72 27.84 -7.68
CA VAL A 593 -35.14 26.45 -7.92
C VAL A 593 -36.20 26.08 -6.88
N LYS A 594 -37.46 26.01 -7.34
CA LYS A 594 -38.65 25.91 -6.46
C LYS A 594 -38.91 24.49 -5.97
N ASN A 595 -38.68 23.48 -6.80
CA ASN A 595 -39.06 22.09 -6.51
C ASN A 595 -37.94 21.22 -5.95
N LEU A 596 -36.94 21.82 -5.29
CA LEU A 596 -35.95 21.08 -4.51
C LEU A 596 -36.55 20.56 -3.20
N LYS A 597 -36.15 19.33 -2.82
CA LYS A 597 -36.51 18.80 -1.49
C LYS A 597 -35.92 19.69 -0.39
N PRO A 598 -36.71 20.02 0.64
CA PRO A 598 -36.22 20.81 1.78
C PRO A 598 -35.00 20.15 2.43
N ILE A 599 -34.04 20.98 2.84
CA ILE A 599 -32.82 20.53 3.51
C ILE A 599 -32.52 21.42 4.72
N ALA A 600 -32.19 20.82 5.87
CA ALA A 600 -31.79 21.56 7.05
C ALA A 600 -30.30 21.93 7.01
N LEU A 601 -29.98 23.21 6.94
CA LEU A 601 -28.60 23.73 6.96
C LEU A 601 -28.35 24.37 8.34
N ARG A 602 -27.50 23.71 9.14
CA ARG A 602 -27.15 24.14 10.52
C ARG A 602 -28.37 24.46 11.42
N GLY A 603 -29.50 23.75 11.20
CA GLY A 603 -30.72 23.86 12.01
C GLY A 603 -31.77 24.80 11.44
N ILE A 604 -31.57 25.39 10.27
CA ILE A 604 -32.61 26.16 9.53
C ILE A 604 -32.94 25.40 8.27
N GLU A 605 -34.22 25.14 8.02
CA GLU A 605 -34.71 24.43 6.85
C GLU A 605 -34.79 25.37 5.64
N SER A 606 -34.12 24.97 4.54
CA SER A 606 -34.11 25.68 3.25
C SER A 606 -35.09 25.02 2.30
N HIS A 607 -36.05 25.79 1.76
CA HIS A 607 -37.11 25.35 0.86
C HIS A 607 -36.86 25.81 -0.59
N GLY A 608 -35.65 25.56 -1.12
CA GLY A 608 -35.24 25.93 -2.47
C GLY A 608 -33.79 26.37 -2.52
N MET A 609 -33.34 26.80 -3.70
CA MET A 609 -31.97 27.25 -3.93
C MET A 609 -31.94 28.50 -4.79
N LEU A 610 -31.11 29.49 -4.45
CA LEU A 610 -30.80 30.63 -5.32
C LEU A 610 -29.75 30.22 -6.35
N LEU A 611 -29.98 30.59 -7.62
CA LEU A 611 -28.99 30.37 -8.65
C LEU A 611 -27.95 31.50 -8.68
N CYS A 612 -26.69 31.11 -8.70
CA CYS A 612 -25.55 32.02 -8.78
C CYS A 612 -24.59 31.53 -9.88
N ALA A 613 -23.91 32.46 -10.53
CA ALA A 613 -22.72 32.17 -11.32
C ALA A 613 -21.48 32.31 -10.41
N SER A 614 -20.54 31.40 -10.50
CA SER A 614 -19.22 31.51 -9.84
C SER A 614 -18.11 31.17 -10.81
N ASP A 615 -16.92 31.72 -10.56
CA ASP A 615 -15.71 31.26 -11.24
C ASP A 615 -15.27 29.88 -10.74
N GLU A 616 -14.37 29.20 -11.45
CA GLU A 616 -13.90 27.85 -11.12
C GLU A 616 -13.21 27.77 -9.75
N THR A 617 -12.69 28.89 -9.24
CA THR A 617 -11.93 28.99 -7.98
C THR A 617 -12.75 29.48 -6.80
N ASP A 618 -14.06 29.72 -6.98
CA ASP A 618 -14.95 30.33 -5.97
C ASP A 618 -14.40 31.64 -5.39
N THR A 619 -13.67 32.42 -6.21
CA THR A 619 -13.16 33.74 -5.82
C THR A 619 -14.11 34.86 -6.17
N ALA A 620 -14.97 34.66 -7.19
CA ALA A 620 -16.04 35.55 -7.58
C ALA A 620 -17.38 34.78 -7.65
N LEU A 621 -18.46 35.42 -7.20
CA LEU A 621 -19.81 34.87 -7.25
C LEU A 621 -20.81 35.98 -7.52
N GLU A 622 -21.73 35.75 -8.47
CA GLU A 622 -22.80 36.68 -8.82
C GLU A 622 -24.16 35.99 -8.81
N LEU A 623 -25.15 36.62 -8.17
CA LEU A 623 -26.55 36.21 -8.19
C LEU A 623 -27.14 36.47 -9.58
N LEU A 624 -27.83 35.48 -10.13
CA LEU A 624 -28.55 35.68 -11.41
C LEU A 624 -29.72 36.64 -11.20
N ASN A 625 -29.59 37.83 -11.71
CA ASN A 625 -30.55 38.95 -11.53
C ASN A 625 -31.52 39.03 -12.70
N VAL A 626 -32.82 39.17 -12.36
CA VAL A 626 -33.96 39.19 -13.32
C VAL A 626 -34.88 40.41 -13.08
N GLU A 627 -34.31 41.59 -13.03
CA GLU A 627 -34.99 42.83 -12.60
C GLU A 627 -36.32 43.16 -13.30
N LYS A 628 -36.44 42.84 -14.60
CA LYS A 628 -37.59 43.17 -15.41
C LYS A 628 -38.81 42.24 -15.23
N MET A 629 -38.61 41.12 -14.50
CA MET A 629 -39.63 40.08 -14.33
C MET A 629 -40.33 40.25 -12.99
N ALA A 630 -41.55 39.73 -12.87
CA ALA A 630 -42.30 39.74 -11.59
C ALA A 630 -42.03 38.48 -10.76
N PRO A 631 -42.10 38.54 -9.40
CA PRO A 631 -42.08 37.34 -8.59
C PRO A 631 -43.13 36.33 -9.06
N GLY A 632 -42.75 35.03 -9.16
CA GLY A 632 -43.62 33.98 -9.66
C GLY A 632 -43.50 33.70 -11.16
N ASP A 633 -42.89 34.61 -11.96
CA ASP A 633 -42.65 34.35 -13.38
C ASP A 633 -41.77 33.14 -13.58
N ILE A 634 -42.06 32.35 -14.63
CA ILE A 634 -41.34 31.11 -14.90
C ILE A 634 -40.03 31.43 -15.66
N VAL A 635 -38.95 30.82 -15.24
CA VAL A 635 -37.67 30.84 -15.92
C VAL A 635 -37.54 29.54 -16.73
N ARG A 636 -37.27 29.65 -18.01
CA ARG A 636 -37.22 28.51 -18.95
C ARG A 636 -35.84 28.44 -19.63
#